data_a9f543168cc3fdc52da67ec453af880d
#
_entry.id   a9f543168cc3fdc52da67ec453af880d
#
_cell.length_a   1.000
_cell.length_b   1.000
_cell.length_c   1.000
_cell.angle_alpha   90.00
_cell.angle_beta   90.00
_cell.angle_gamma   90.00
#
_symmetry.space_group_name_H-M   'P 1'
#
loop_
_entity.id
_entity.type
_entity.pdbx_description
1 polymer ?
#
loop_
_entity_poly.entity_id
_entity_poly.type
_entity_poly.pdbx_seq_one_letter_code
_entity_poly.pdbx_strand_id
1 'polypeptide(L)'
;MTVSDRSISSELFAADTVPSLRATVRVLLFILALALLAGAMAYQAPPQGRVAIGWPGDRLFVGVSPGLGRIPVERGDLFADELTPDSPTGRSRWTRERAVIVLPNVGAGSPLQLTLVAQGWPATVGAQPTVTVLIDGAVVGSFVPKPTWEAYSFAVPGIAHQHGDLTLVLQSSATLFDERDPRPKGVRLAEVRISPAGEAALWLPPAWPAVTLMGWNALLLALLLTRLRLSQSQVYVITAIGIGAAAIGLAVARIWMAAILNVAMVGLLVLLLIAYRQPLLFYLRFLVQRYGQGQALSYGLVAVALVCFGYVLLHVINWMTAAGIRLFWQVFPDSLLLTLLGTTLLALLLTYGRAGLPRLSDRLVDVLASRRGAWLVLGGFAVIWLGFEATVIAALPYVGHADYSDNAIVARNLVRGRGWVVDYISQFYYPYDSLTRPQETWPLLQPVWIAPFFALFGPTAWAAKIPNFIFDVILIVLIYAVGSRWWDRRVGVTAAVLVLTNYLFFRLSIYVTNDLAFVVFSMAAIAALLQSHTDPARQWRWLFISAVSTGLMMLQKPSGAMFALGMGLWQLTILANHLRMAGDWQQRWQRLRVGLTPIVVWSAIALLILSPYLVRNLILFGKPVYSTESYDAWVLDYRGVSGDAWSEIYRVFAPEWGGPGLPDRSWILRWGFDATFTKFETQVRELRAYLMPAWPGAPPVLAALFSHDAQKNILTPLGAWLALTGFLAAIAYRRNWLGLLAFTYTPYIIFMLTYWRTNEERYWVALIPWLALLAAWVIWAGYDRLAAVGDRRWAPLGLILALAAIITIVAGSQADIEDKVRNEPQIWHQDLAAYEWLQANTPPDAVIMTRLPWQVNWHTERPAVMIPNTDDRELLLQIARHYGAQYLVLENQMRVKGDVGRLLAPLMDHDNQPGMIIDGFELLYASPAPDFRAFIYRIPDS
;
A
#
# COMPACT_ATOMS: atom_id res chain seq x y z
N MET A 1 49.51 -16.17 13.03
CA MET A 1 49.18 -17.59 13.19
C MET A 1 48.71 -18.08 11.84
N THR A 2 49.61 -18.65 11.08
CA THR A 2 49.42 -19.24 9.76
C THR A 2 48.95 -20.68 9.99
N VAL A 3 47.65 -20.93 10.00
CA VAL A 3 47.11 -22.27 9.89
C VAL A 3 47.02 -22.57 8.41
N SER A 4 47.70 -23.64 8.00
CA SER A 4 47.84 -24.04 6.60
C SER A 4 46.49 -24.25 5.92
N ASP A 5 46.19 -23.46 4.90
CA ASP A 5 44.99 -23.49 4.05
C ASP A 5 44.79 -24.81 3.26
N ARG A 6 45.65 -25.79 3.46
CA ARG A 6 45.61 -27.07 2.72
C ARG A 6 44.82 -28.19 3.39
N SER A 7 44.51 -28.11 4.70
CA SER A 7 43.79 -29.19 5.38
C SER A 7 42.27 -29.07 5.37
N ILE A 8 41.75 -27.87 5.20
CA ILE A 8 40.27 -27.64 5.20
C ILE A 8 39.65 -27.95 3.82
N SER A 9 40.45 -27.82 2.75
CA SER A 9 39.95 -28.14 1.40
C SER A 9 39.90 -29.64 1.11
N SER A 10 40.69 -30.47 1.80
CA SER A 10 40.74 -31.92 1.56
C SER A 10 39.64 -32.70 2.30
N GLU A 11 39.17 -32.22 3.44
CA GLU A 11 38.09 -32.88 4.19
C GLU A 11 36.69 -32.55 3.65
N LEU A 12 36.48 -31.44 2.99
CA LEU A 12 35.22 -31.08 2.36
C LEU A 12 35.00 -31.71 0.98
N PHE A 13 36.05 -32.19 0.34
CA PHE A 13 36.03 -32.87 -0.96
C PHE A 13 36.45 -34.34 -0.87
N ALA A 14 36.63 -34.90 0.33
CA ALA A 14 36.88 -36.30 0.49
C ALA A 14 35.64 -37.13 0.15
N ALA A 15 35.64 -37.67 -1.06
CA ALA A 15 35.00 -38.89 -1.48
C ALA A 15 33.50 -39.04 -1.19
N ASP A 16 32.70 -38.25 -1.89
CA ASP A 16 31.42 -38.75 -2.38
C ASP A 16 31.36 -38.36 -3.87
N THR A 17 31.18 -39.31 -4.76
CA THR A 17 31.08 -39.15 -6.20
C THR A 17 30.03 -38.13 -6.56
N VAL A 18 30.40 -36.85 -6.58
CA VAL A 18 29.54 -35.81 -7.17
C VAL A 18 29.40 -36.19 -8.63
N PRO A 19 28.18 -36.50 -9.14
CA PRO A 19 27.97 -36.81 -10.52
C PRO A 19 28.62 -35.72 -11.37
N SER A 20 29.34 -36.11 -12.43
CA SER A 20 30.00 -35.12 -13.27
C SER A 20 28.97 -34.09 -13.73
N LEU A 21 29.33 -32.82 -13.83
CA LEU A 21 28.42 -31.74 -14.25
C LEU A 21 27.68 -32.13 -15.55
N ARG A 22 28.39 -32.83 -16.46
CA ARG A 22 27.79 -33.36 -17.70
C ARG A 22 26.70 -34.42 -17.46
N ALA A 23 26.86 -35.29 -16.46
CA ALA A 23 25.83 -36.30 -16.12
C ALA A 23 24.61 -35.61 -15.49
N THR A 24 24.80 -34.67 -14.59
CA THR A 24 23.71 -33.90 -13.99
C THR A 24 22.92 -33.10 -15.04
N VAL A 25 23.62 -32.41 -15.95
CA VAL A 25 22.97 -31.65 -17.03
C VAL A 25 22.13 -32.57 -17.94
N ARG A 26 22.67 -33.75 -18.29
CA ARG A 26 21.89 -34.73 -19.09
C ARG A 26 20.62 -35.20 -18.38
N VAL A 27 20.70 -35.47 -17.07
CA VAL A 27 19.56 -35.83 -16.24
C VAL A 27 18.48 -34.72 -16.25
N LEU A 28 18.88 -33.50 -16.02
CA LEU A 28 17.96 -32.36 -16.01
C LEU A 28 17.32 -32.11 -17.38
N LEU A 29 18.08 -32.20 -18.45
CA LEU A 29 17.56 -32.07 -19.82
C LEU A 29 16.57 -33.18 -20.15
N PHE A 30 16.85 -34.42 -19.74
CA PHE A 30 15.93 -35.55 -19.95
C PHE A 30 14.62 -35.36 -19.18
N ILE A 31 14.69 -34.92 -17.90
CA ILE A 31 13.52 -34.62 -17.06
C ILE A 31 12.68 -33.51 -17.68
N LEU A 32 13.35 -32.45 -18.15
CA LEU A 32 12.67 -31.33 -18.80
C LEU A 32 11.95 -31.78 -20.08
N ALA A 33 12.63 -32.54 -20.93
CA ALA A 33 12.04 -33.08 -22.16
C ALA A 33 10.84 -34.02 -21.89
N LEU A 34 10.94 -34.87 -20.85
CA LEU A 34 9.84 -35.72 -20.38
C LEU A 34 8.65 -34.91 -19.88
N ALA A 35 8.90 -33.85 -19.09
CA ALA A 35 7.85 -32.98 -18.58
C ALA A 35 7.14 -32.21 -19.69
N LEU A 36 7.90 -31.66 -20.65
CA LEU A 36 7.32 -30.97 -21.80
C LEU A 36 6.48 -31.91 -22.68
N LEU A 37 6.96 -33.13 -22.95
CA LEU A 37 6.23 -34.11 -23.69
C LEU A 37 4.96 -34.57 -22.97
N ALA A 38 5.05 -34.93 -21.69
CA ALA A 38 3.90 -35.34 -20.86
C ALA A 38 2.86 -34.24 -20.77
N GLY A 39 3.30 -32.97 -20.59
CA GLY A 39 2.43 -31.82 -20.58
C GLY A 39 1.70 -31.62 -21.91
N ALA A 40 2.41 -31.67 -23.02
CA ALA A 40 1.82 -31.58 -24.36
C ALA A 40 0.81 -32.70 -24.64
N MET A 41 1.11 -33.92 -24.20
CA MET A 41 0.18 -35.05 -24.28
C MET A 41 -1.06 -34.90 -23.41
N ALA A 42 -0.94 -34.32 -22.23
CA ALA A 42 -2.07 -34.03 -21.33
C ALA A 42 -3.10 -33.10 -22.00
N TYR A 43 -2.67 -32.20 -22.87
CA TYR A 43 -3.53 -31.30 -23.60
C TYR A 43 -4.33 -31.96 -24.72
N GLN A 44 -4.02 -33.21 -25.11
CA GLN A 44 -4.82 -33.94 -26.08
C GLN A 44 -6.13 -34.45 -25.44
N ALA A 45 -6.27 -34.44 -24.11
CA ALA A 45 -7.56 -34.63 -23.44
C ALA A 45 -8.49 -33.43 -23.71
N PRO A 46 -9.79 -33.65 -23.95
CA PRO A 46 -10.73 -32.55 -24.17
C PRO A 46 -10.78 -31.61 -22.99
N PRO A 47 -10.78 -30.28 -23.19
CA PRO A 47 -10.84 -29.30 -22.08
C PRO A 47 -12.18 -29.35 -21.39
N GLN A 48 -12.14 -29.47 -20.05
CA GLN A 48 -13.32 -29.40 -19.19
C GLN A 48 -12.97 -28.67 -17.90
N GLY A 49 -13.95 -27.96 -17.35
CA GLY A 49 -13.75 -27.23 -16.12
C GLY A 49 -15.05 -26.71 -15.49
N ARG A 50 -15.06 -26.62 -14.19
CA ARG A 50 -16.19 -26.12 -13.40
C ARG A 50 -15.68 -25.20 -12.31
N VAL A 51 -16.28 -24.03 -12.20
CA VAL A 51 -16.02 -23.05 -11.13
C VAL A 51 -17.33 -22.73 -10.43
N ALA A 52 -17.45 -23.11 -9.16
CA ALA A 52 -18.54 -22.73 -8.29
C ALA A 52 -18.29 -21.32 -7.78
N ILE A 53 -19.09 -20.36 -8.23
CA ILE A 53 -18.97 -18.94 -7.88
C ILE A 53 -19.54 -18.69 -6.48
N GLY A 54 -18.85 -17.88 -5.69
CA GLY A 54 -19.18 -17.62 -4.28
C GLY A 54 -18.44 -18.51 -3.30
N TRP A 55 -17.74 -19.56 -3.76
CA TRP A 55 -16.88 -20.38 -2.92
C TRP A 55 -15.45 -19.82 -2.86
N PRO A 56 -14.70 -20.03 -1.77
CA PRO A 56 -13.36 -19.44 -1.61
C PRO A 56 -12.40 -19.71 -2.77
N GLY A 57 -12.57 -20.85 -3.46
CA GLY A 57 -11.76 -21.23 -4.62
C GLY A 57 -12.03 -20.39 -5.87
N ASP A 58 -13.16 -19.71 -5.99
CA ASP A 58 -13.48 -18.90 -7.17
C ASP A 58 -12.58 -17.66 -7.31
N ARG A 59 -11.99 -17.21 -6.21
CA ARG A 59 -11.01 -16.08 -6.19
C ARG A 59 -9.79 -16.32 -7.07
N LEU A 60 -9.54 -17.54 -7.50
CA LEU A 60 -8.51 -17.88 -8.47
C LEU A 60 -8.89 -17.47 -9.89
N PHE A 61 -10.18 -17.29 -10.19
CA PHE A 61 -10.75 -17.10 -11.50
C PHE A 61 -11.45 -15.74 -11.68
N VAL A 62 -11.99 -15.16 -10.61
CA VAL A 62 -12.74 -13.90 -10.65
C VAL A 62 -11.87 -12.72 -10.28
N GLY A 63 -12.16 -11.55 -10.84
CA GLY A 63 -11.40 -10.32 -10.59
C GLY A 63 -10.04 -10.29 -11.28
N VAL A 64 -9.82 -11.07 -12.33
CA VAL A 64 -8.60 -11.07 -13.16
C VAL A 64 -8.83 -10.18 -14.36
N SER A 65 -8.02 -9.11 -14.49
CA SER A 65 -7.98 -8.30 -15.71
C SER A 65 -6.96 -8.87 -16.68
N PRO A 66 -7.28 -9.04 -17.97
CA PRO A 66 -6.32 -9.52 -18.96
C PRO A 66 -5.09 -8.60 -19.01
N GLY A 67 -3.92 -9.14 -18.72
CA GLY A 67 -2.64 -8.42 -18.81
C GLY A 67 -2.22 -7.55 -17.62
N LEU A 68 -3.06 -7.34 -16.59
CA LEU A 68 -2.77 -6.44 -15.46
C LEU A 68 -2.70 -7.13 -14.09
N GLY A 69 -2.69 -8.47 -14.04
CA GLY A 69 -2.69 -9.20 -12.78
C GLY A 69 -4.10 -9.34 -12.16
N ARG A 70 -4.16 -10.05 -11.05
CA ARG A 70 -5.44 -10.32 -10.36
C ARG A 70 -5.92 -9.10 -9.60
N ILE A 71 -7.12 -8.62 -9.93
CA ILE A 71 -7.79 -7.57 -9.16
C ILE A 71 -8.52 -8.24 -7.98
N PRO A 72 -8.42 -7.72 -6.74
CA PRO A 72 -9.20 -8.21 -5.63
C PRO A 72 -10.70 -8.17 -5.95
N VAL A 73 -11.45 -9.20 -5.56
CA VAL A 73 -12.90 -9.30 -5.83
C VAL A 73 -13.68 -8.12 -5.27
N GLU A 74 -13.22 -7.56 -4.16
CA GLU A 74 -13.84 -6.38 -3.53
C GLU A 74 -13.69 -5.09 -4.35
N ARG A 75 -12.69 -5.04 -5.26
CA ARG A 75 -12.48 -3.95 -6.23
C ARG A 75 -12.70 -4.40 -7.67
N GLY A 76 -13.10 -5.66 -7.84
CA GLY A 76 -13.30 -6.29 -9.14
C GLY A 76 -14.72 -6.10 -9.67
N ASP A 77 -15.00 -6.81 -10.72
CA ASP A 77 -16.24 -6.79 -11.47
C ASP A 77 -17.34 -7.65 -10.82
N LEU A 78 -17.06 -8.36 -9.72
CA LEU A 78 -18.03 -9.13 -8.92
C LEU A 78 -18.01 -8.64 -7.47
N PHE A 79 -19.18 -8.72 -6.82
CA PHE A 79 -19.35 -8.39 -5.41
C PHE A 79 -18.94 -9.55 -4.48
N ALA A 80 -18.94 -9.30 -3.17
CA ALA A 80 -18.71 -10.31 -2.15
C ALA A 80 -19.70 -11.48 -2.31
N ASP A 81 -19.30 -12.67 -1.87
CA ASP A 81 -20.14 -13.87 -1.94
C ASP A 81 -21.31 -13.80 -0.97
N GLU A 82 -22.41 -14.39 -1.39
CA GLU A 82 -23.64 -14.50 -0.61
C GLU A 82 -24.04 -15.97 -0.45
N LEU A 83 -24.49 -16.31 0.75
CA LEU A 83 -25.19 -17.58 0.97
C LEU A 83 -26.51 -17.55 0.20
N THR A 84 -26.72 -18.53 -0.67
CA THR A 84 -27.86 -18.64 -1.55
C THR A 84 -28.31 -20.10 -1.57
N PRO A 85 -29.04 -20.56 -0.54
CA PRO A 85 -29.39 -21.97 -0.38
C PRO A 85 -30.17 -22.56 -1.56
N ASP A 86 -30.91 -21.72 -2.28
CA ASP A 86 -31.67 -22.08 -3.49
C ASP A 86 -30.80 -22.16 -4.77
N SER A 87 -29.54 -21.73 -4.72
CA SER A 87 -28.64 -21.89 -5.86
C SER A 87 -28.10 -23.31 -5.96
N PRO A 88 -27.74 -23.79 -7.16
CA PRO A 88 -27.19 -25.15 -7.34
C PRO A 88 -25.88 -25.41 -6.58
N THR A 89 -25.18 -24.37 -6.16
CA THR A 89 -23.92 -24.45 -5.42
C THR A 89 -24.02 -24.00 -3.96
N GLY A 90 -25.21 -23.53 -3.52
CA GLY A 90 -25.44 -22.99 -2.18
C GLY A 90 -24.88 -21.60 -1.94
N ARG A 91 -24.14 -21.05 -2.91
CA ARG A 91 -23.54 -19.72 -2.87
C ARG A 91 -23.55 -19.07 -4.26
N SER A 92 -23.38 -17.73 -4.29
CA SER A 92 -23.35 -16.98 -5.54
C SER A 92 -22.67 -15.62 -5.34
N ARG A 93 -22.43 -14.91 -6.45
CA ARG A 93 -21.99 -13.50 -6.46
C ARG A 93 -22.83 -12.70 -7.43
N TRP A 94 -23.10 -11.45 -7.07
CA TRP A 94 -23.61 -10.46 -8.02
C TRP A 94 -22.49 -9.94 -8.90
N THR A 95 -22.72 -9.85 -10.20
CA THR A 95 -21.86 -9.11 -11.11
C THR A 95 -22.14 -7.61 -10.99
N ARG A 96 -21.20 -6.79 -11.42
CA ARG A 96 -21.42 -5.40 -11.77
C ARG A 96 -21.96 -5.30 -13.19
N GLU A 97 -22.00 -4.08 -13.74
CA GLU A 97 -22.30 -3.86 -15.15
C GLU A 97 -21.42 -4.70 -16.07
N ARG A 98 -20.14 -4.81 -15.72
CA ARG A 98 -19.15 -5.65 -16.42
C ARG A 98 -18.47 -6.56 -15.41
N ALA A 99 -18.37 -7.86 -15.70
CA ALA A 99 -17.69 -8.83 -14.87
C ALA A 99 -16.72 -9.66 -15.73
N VAL A 100 -15.50 -9.87 -15.24
CA VAL A 100 -14.44 -10.63 -15.90
C VAL A 100 -14.11 -11.89 -15.09
N ILE A 101 -14.12 -13.03 -15.79
CA ILE A 101 -13.75 -14.34 -15.25
C ILE A 101 -12.70 -14.94 -16.17
N VAL A 102 -11.55 -15.33 -15.61
CA VAL A 102 -10.47 -15.94 -16.39
C VAL A 102 -10.33 -17.40 -16.00
N LEU A 103 -10.46 -18.28 -17.01
CA LEU A 103 -10.22 -19.72 -16.85
C LEU A 103 -8.82 -20.01 -17.40
N PRO A 104 -7.80 -20.23 -16.52
CA PRO A 104 -6.44 -20.42 -16.96
C PRO A 104 -6.22 -21.80 -17.56
N ASN A 105 -5.22 -21.90 -18.44
CA ASN A 105 -4.72 -23.16 -19.01
C ASN A 105 -5.73 -23.96 -19.83
N VAL A 106 -6.80 -23.38 -20.32
CA VAL A 106 -7.81 -24.10 -21.14
C VAL A 106 -7.18 -24.69 -22.38
N GLY A 107 -6.19 -24.03 -22.99
CA GLY A 107 -5.57 -24.43 -24.26
C GLY A 107 -6.27 -23.79 -25.45
N ALA A 108 -5.75 -23.98 -26.63
CA ALA A 108 -6.26 -23.40 -27.88
C ALA A 108 -6.87 -24.43 -28.82
N GLY A 109 -7.67 -23.99 -29.78
CA GLY A 109 -8.10 -24.79 -30.96
C GLY A 109 -9.23 -25.80 -30.73
N SER A 110 -9.73 -25.96 -29.50
CA SER A 110 -10.87 -26.86 -29.24
C SER A 110 -12.17 -26.06 -29.15
N PRO A 111 -13.21 -26.44 -29.92
CA PRO A 111 -14.54 -25.83 -29.72
C PRO A 111 -15.09 -26.22 -28.34
N LEU A 112 -15.67 -25.27 -27.65
CA LEU A 112 -16.16 -25.43 -26.28
C LEU A 112 -17.62 -25.05 -26.17
N GLN A 113 -18.32 -25.65 -25.23
CA GLN A 113 -19.59 -25.21 -24.72
C GLN A 113 -19.37 -24.53 -23.36
N LEU A 114 -19.65 -23.23 -23.29
CA LEU A 114 -19.71 -22.48 -22.05
C LEU A 114 -21.12 -22.56 -21.48
N THR A 115 -21.26 -22.95 -20.22
CA THR A 115 -22.53 -22.93 -19.50
C THR A 115 -22.40 -22.03 -18.26
N LEU A 116 -23.30 -21.06 -18.14
CA LEU A 116 -23.44 -20.14 -17.03
C LEU A 116 -24.71 -20.47 -16.26
N VAL A 117 -24.60 -20.71 -14.94
CA VAL A 117 -25.79 -20.85 -14.08
C VAL A 117 -26.01 -19.52 -13.39
N ALA A 118 -27.06 -18.81 -13.81
CA ALA A 118 -27.33 -17.44 -13.42
C ALA A 118 -28.80 -17.21 -13.03
N GLN A 119 -29.00 -16.16 -12.22
CA GLN A 119 -30.32 -15.69 -11.79
C GLN A 119 -30.37 -14.18 -12.05
N GLY A 120 -31.49 -13.72 -12.59
CA GLY A 120 -31.77 -12.30 -12.78
C GLY A 120 -32.27 -11.61 -11.51
N TRP A 121 -32.84 -10.43 -11.73
CA TRP A 121 -33.44 -9.63 -10.68
C TRP A 121 -34.79 -10.27 -10.23
N PRO A 122 -35.26 -9.95 -9.00
CA PRO A 122 -36.59 -10.39 -8.54
C PRO A 122 -37.68 -10.00 -9.53
N ALA A 123 -38.70 -10.85 -9.70
CA ALA A 123 -39.81 -10.63 -10.65
C ALA A 123 -40.56 -9.33 -10.38
N THR A 124 -40.45 -8.78 -9.16
CA THR A 124 -41.07 -7.51 -8.74
C THR A 124 -40.39 -6.26 -9.32
N VAL A 125 -39.23 -6.40 -9.96
CA VAL A 125 -38.36 -5.30 -10.40
C VAL A 125 -38.44 -5.09 -11.91
N GLY A 126 -39.57 -5.15 -12.56
CA GLY A 126 -39.68 -4.77 -13.96
C GLY A 126 -38.84 -5.57 -14.97
N ALA A 127 -38.34 -4.91 -16.00
CA ALA A 127 -37.59 -5.56 -17.10
C ALA A 127 -36.22 -6.06 -16.66
N GLN A 128 -35.88 -7.31 -17.02
CA GLN A 128 -34.57 -7.92 -16.78
C GLN A 128 -33.51 -7.34 -17.71
N PRO A 129 -32.25 -7.25 -17.31
CA PRO A 129 -31.16 -6.78 -18.17
C PRO A 129 -30.85 -7.79 -19.27
N THR A 130 -30.38 -7.32 -20.41
CA THR A 130 -29.73 -8.19 -21.40
C THR A 130 -28.23 -8.31 -21.02
N VAL A 131 -27.75 -9.56 -20.88
CA VAL A 131 -26.35 -9.84 -20.57
C VAL A 131 -25.67 -10.32 -21.83
N THR A 132 -24.71 -9.57 -22.32
CA THR A 132 -23.84 -9.94 -23.44
C THR A 132 -22.65 -10.75 -22.92
N VAL A 133 -22.38 -11.87 -23.56
CA VAL A 133 -21.30 -12.79 -23.24
C VAL A 133 -20.19 -12.64 -24.27
N LEU A 134 -19.00 -12.25 -23.80
CA LEU A 134 -17.80 -12.13 -24.65
C LEU A 134 -16.75 -13.13 -24.18
N ILE A 135 -16.06 -13.74 -25.14
CA ILE A 135 -14.89 -14.59 -24.92
C ILE A 135 -13.71 -13.97 -25.66
N ASP A 136 -12.63 -13.66 -24.93
CA ASP A 136 -11.42 -13.01 -25.45
C ASP A 136 -11.73 -11.76 -26.31
N GLY A 137 -12.77 -11.01 -25.92
CA GLY A 137 -13.24 -9.79 -26.59
C GLY A 137 -14.23 -10.02 -27.74
N ALA A 138 -14.46 -11.27 -28.17
CA ALA A 138 -15.45 -11.59 -29.19
C ALA A 138 -16.81 -11.93 -28.57
N VAL A 139 -17.89 -11.35 -29.09
CA VAL A 139 -19.26 -11.65 -28.65
C VAL A 139 -19.64 -13.06 -29.09
N VAL A 140 -19.93 -13.95 -28.12
CA VAL A 140 -20.39 -15.33 -28.39
C VAL A 140 -21.88 -15.49 -28.24
N GLY A 141 -22.58 -14.54 -27.63
CA GLY A 141 -24.03 -14.54 -27.48
C GLY A 141 -24.51 -13.55 -26.44
N SER A 142 -25.83 -13.55 -26.21
CA SER A 142 -26.47 -12.78 -25.15
C SER A 142 -27.65 -13.56 -24.57
N PHE A 143 -28.05 -13.24 -23.36
CA PHE A 143 -29.24 -13.82 -22.72
C PHE A 143 -29.92 -12.79 -21.81
N VAL A 144 -31.22 -13.03 -21.57
CA VAL A 144 -32.00 -12.29 -20.58
C VAL A 144 -32.17 -13.24 -19.38
N PRO A 145 -31.61 -12.92 -18.22
CA PRO A 145 -31.64 -13.80 -17.06
C PRO A 145 -33.06 -13.89 -16.49
N LYS A 146 -33.48 -15.09 -16.07
CA LYS A 146 -34.74 -15.28 -15.38
C LYS A 146 -34.63 -14.98 -13.90
N PRO A 147 -35.76 -14.64 -13.21
CA PRO A 147 -35.75 -14.47 -11.74
C PRO A 147 -35.37 -15.75 -10.97
N THR A 148 -35.47 -16.91 -11.59
CA THR A 148 -35.04 -18.23 -11.09
C THR A 148 -33.69 -18.64 -11.63
N TRP A 149 -32.97 -19.53 -10.90
CA TRP A 149 -31.73 -20.10 -11.37
C TRP A 149 -31.92 -20.90 -12.65
N GLU A 150 -31.15 -20.56 -13.69
CA GLU A 150 -31.20 -21.23 -14.98
C GLU A 150 -29.81 -21.37 -15.60
N ALA A 151 -29.64 -22.38 -16.44
CA ALA A 151 -28.39 -22.64 -17.16
C ALA A 151 -28.47 -22.05 -18.58
N TYR A 152 -27.54 -21.16 -18.91
CA TYR A 152 -27.39 -20.53 -20.21
C TYR A 152 -26.15 -21.07 -20.90
N SER A 153 -26.31 -21.66 -22.11
CA SER A 153 -25.22 -22.33 -22.81
C SER A 153 -24.87 -21.62 -24.10
N PHE A 154 -23.58 -21.44 -24.36
CA PHE A 154 -23.01 -20.74 -25.50
C PHE A 154 -21.97 -21.61 -26.19
N ALA A 155 -22.00 -21.68 -27.52
CA ALA A 155 -20.95 -22.32 -28.31
C ALA A 155 -19.76 -21.34 -28.45
N VAL A 156 -18.58 -21.76 -28.06
CA VAL A 156 -17.35 -20.99 -28.16
C VAL A 156 -16.49 -21.62 -29.25
N PRO A 157 -16.23 -20.92 -30.39
CA PRO A 157 -15.39 -21.42 -31.44
C PRO A 157 -13.94 -21.60 -31.00
N GLY A 158 -13.25 -22.65 -31.50
CA GLY A 158 -11.91 -23.02 -31.04
C GLY A 158 -10.78 -22.06 -31.39
N ILE A 159 -11.09 -20.93 -32.01
CA ILE A 159 -10.07 -19.98 -32.55
C ILE A 159 -9.72 -18.88 -31.53
N ALA A 160 -10.54 -18.68 -30.47
CA ALA A 160 -10.51 -17.46 -29.65
C ALA A 160 -9.49 -17.46 -28.51
N HIS A 161 -8.70 -18.53 -28.29
CA HIS A 161 -7.92 -18.64 -27.05
C HIS A 161 -6.46 -18.21 -27.26
N GLN A 162 -6.15 -16.94 -27.16
CA GLN A 162 -4.77 -16.48 -27.15
C GLN A 162 -4.07 -16.93 -25.87
N HIS A 163 -2.87 -17.49 -26.00
CA HIS A 163 -2.00 -17.92 -24.88
C HIS A 163 -2.51 -19.08 -24.00
N GLY A 164 -3.67 -19.68 -24.33
CA GLY A 164 -4.21 -20.83 -23.62
C GLY A 164 -5.11 -20.50 -22.41
N ASP A 165 -5.32 -19.25 -22.07
CA ASP A 165 -6.31 -18.82 -21.07
C ASP A 165 -7.59 -18.37 -21.78
N LEU A 166 -8.76 -18.60 -21.17
CA LEU A 166 -10.05 -18.16 -21.67
C LEU A 166 -10.58 -17.03 -20.79
N THR A 167 -10.75 -15.86 -21.39
CA THR A 167 -11.28 -14.69 -20.70
C THR A 167 -12.77 -14.50 -21.03
N LEU A 168 -13.61 -14.78 -20.04
CA LEU A 168 -15.06 -14.55 -20.09
C LEU A 168 -15.40 -13.16 -19.55
N VAL A 169 -16.13 -12.38 -20.34
CA VAL A 169 -16.69 -11.09 -19.91
C VAL A 169 -18.21 -11.16 -20.00
N LEU A 170 -18.86 -10.81 -18.90
CA LEU A 170 -20.32 -10.62 -18.83
C LEU A 170 -20.58 -9.12 -18.77
N GLN A 171 -21.36 -8.58 -19.70
CA GLN A 171 -21.72 -7.17 -19.76
C GLN A 171 -23.24 -7.03 -19.69
N SER A 172 -23.75 -6.47 -18.61
CA SER A 172 -25.18 -6.20 -18.40
C SER A 172 -25.56 -4.87 -19.02
N SER A 173 -26.70 -4.82 -19.72
CA SER A 173 -27.23 -3.59 -20.33
C SER A 173 -27.71 -2.57 -19.29
N ALA A 174 -27.98 -3.01 -18.07
CA ALA A 174 -28.41 -2.19 -16.95
C ALA A 174 -28.01 -2.83 -15.63
N THR A 175 -28.03 -2.08 -14.55
CA THR A 175 -27.79 -2.54 -13.17
C THR A 175 -28.99 -2.23 -12.29
N LEU A 176 -29.28 -3.15 -11.36
CA LEU A 176 -30.30 -2.97 -10.35
C LEU A 176 -29.71 -2.25 -9.13
N PHE A 177 -30.37 -1.18 -8.71
CA PHE A 177 -30.18 -0.57 -7.40
C PHE A 177 -31.35 -0.99 -6.51
N ASP A 178 -31.05 -1.62 -5.40
CA ASP A 178 -32.03 -1.99 -4.37
C ASP A 178 -31.88 -1.00 -3.20
N GLU A 179 -32.99 -0.47 -2.71
CA GLU A 179 -32.99 0.46 -1.56
C GLU A 179 -32.30 -0.11 -0.31
N ARG A 180 -32.33 -1.43 -0.16
CA ARG A 180 -31.66 -2.15 0.95
C ARG A 180 -30.20 -2.51 0.67
N ASP A 181 -29.78 -2.43 -0.59
CA ASP A 181 -28.45 -2.82 -1.02
C ASP A 181 -27.95 -1.92 -2.16
N PRO A 182 -27.19 -0.88 -1.88
CA PRO A 182 -26.80 0.16 -2.83
C PRO A 182 -25.80 -0.30 -3.90
N ARG A 183 -25.45 -1.60 -3.93
CA ARG A 183 -24.53 -2.13 -4.95
C ARG A 183 -25.22 -2.14 -6.32
N PRO A 184 -24.56 -1.59 -7.38
CA PRO A 184 -25.09 -1.71 -8.74
C PRO A 184 -24.98 -3.16 -9.23
N LYS A 185 -26.07 -3.92 -9.14
CA LYS A 185 -26.12 -5.36 -9.40
C LYS A 185 -26.48 -5.63 -10.86
N GLY A 186 -25.61 -6.36 -11.56
CA GLY A 186 -25.90 -6.89 -12.90
C GLY A 186 -26.72 -8.18 -12.81
N VAL A 187 -26.07 -9.33 -12.99
CA VAL A 187 -26.67 -10.66 -12.90
C VAL A 187 -26.05 -11.44 -11.74
N ARG A 188 -26.83 -12.31 -11.10
CA ARG A 188 -26.35 -13.19 -10.03
C ARG A 188 -25.81 -14.48 -10.63
N LEU A 189 -24.58 -14.87 -10.31
CA LEU A 189 -23.88 -16.01 -10.90
C LEU A 189 -23.51 -17.02 -9.82
N ALA A 190 -23.87 -18.32 -10.07
CA ALA A 190 -23.57 -19.42 -9.16
C ALA A 190 -22.51 -20.37 -9.72
N GLU A 191 -22.44 -20.55 -11.04
CA GLU A 191 -21.52 -21.53 -11.65
C GLU A 191 -21.10 -21.08 -13.05
N VAL A 192 -19.84 -21.36 -13.37
CA VAL A 192 -19.29 -21.29 -14.74
C VAL A 192 -18.74 -22.67 -15.10
N ARG A 193 -19.17 -23.24 -16.20
CA ARG A 193 -18.72 -24.56 -16.67
C ARG A 193 -18.29 -24.47 -18.12
N ILE A 194 -17.18 -25.15 -18.43
CA ILE A 194 -16.75 -25.41 -19.81
C ILE A 194 -16.75 -26.93 -20.07
N SER A 195 -17.19 -27.30 -21.23
CA SER A 195 -17.17 -28.69 -21.72
C SER A 195 -16.82 -28.70 -23.21
N PRO A 196 -16.29 -29.82 -23.75
CA PRO A 196 -15.99 -29.90 -25.16
C PRO A 196 -17.29 -29.87 -25.99
N ALA A 197 -17.23 -29.18 -27.14
CA ALA A 197 -18.32 -29.08 -28.10
C ALA A 197 -17.83 -29.50 -29.49
N GLY A 198 -18.31 -30.65 -29.98
CA GLY A 198 -17.95 -31.17 -31.30
C GLY A 198 -16.64 -31.98 -31.35
N GLU A 199 -16.17 -32.27 -32.56
CA GLU A 199 -14.93 -33.02 -32.80
C GLU A 199 -13.71 -32.13 -32.53
N ALA A 200 -12.77 -32.66 -31.74
CA ALA A 200 -11.51 -31.99 -31.48
C ALA A 200 -10.59 -32.07 -32.72
N ALA A 201 -9.76 -31.05 -32.91
CA ALA A 201 -8.72 -31.08 -33.91
C ALA A 201 -7.74 -32.26 -33.66
N LEU A 202 -7.09 -32.77 -34.73
CA LEU A 202 -6.10 -33.86 -34.65
C LEU A 202 -4.97 -33.58 -33.64
N TRP A 203 -4.67 -32.30 -33.37
CA TRP A 203 -3.67 -31.85 -32.42
C TRP A 203 -4.19 -30.58 -31.71
N LEU A 204 -4.26 -30.61 -30.38
CA LEU A 204 -4.61 -29.45 -29.54
C LEU A 204 -3.34 -28.79 -29.05
N PRO A 205 -3.07 -27.53 -29.44
CA PRO A 205 -1.93 -26.78 -28.91
C PRO A 205 -2.00 -26.63 -27.40
N PRO A 206 -0.94 -26.98 -26.66
CA PRO A 206 -0.94 -26.84 -25.21
C PRO A 206 -0.85 -25.37 -24.79
N ALA A 207 -1.36 -25.04 -23.61
CA ALA A 207 -1.03 -23.79 -22.93
C ALA A 207 0.44 -23.85 -22.45
N TRP A 208 1.34 -23.36 -23.27
CA TRP A 208 2.80 -23.44 -23.01
C TRP A 208 3.20 -22.88 -21.63
N PRO A 209 2.54 -21.85 -21.04
CA PRO A 209 2.84 -21.42 -19.68
C PRO A 209 2.66 -22.52 -18.63
N ALA A 210 1.60 -23.34 -18.73
CA ALA A 210 1.35 -24.43 -17.81
C ALA A 210 2.37 -25.58 -17.98
N VAL A 211 2.69 -25.89 -19.23
CA VAL A 211 3.65 -26.97 -19.57
C VAL A 211 5.06 -26.58 -19.13
N THR A 212 5.48 -25.34 -19.36
CA THR A 212 6.78 -24.85 -18.90
C THR A 212 6.85 -24.79 -17.35
N LEU A 213 5.77 -24.38 -16.68
CA LEU A 213 5.68 -24.40 -15.22
C LEU A 213 5.78 -25.81 -14.64
N MET A 214 5.17 -26.79 -15.31
CA MET A 214 5.34 -28.22 -14.97
C MET A 214 6.80 -28.66 -15.14
N GLY A 215 7.47 -28.24 -16.21
CA GLY A 215 8.89 -28.48 -16.43
C GLY A 215 9.78 -27.90 -15.35
N TRP A 216 9.52 -26.67 -14.93
CA TRP A 216 10.23 -26.03 -13.82
C TRP A 216 10.01 -26.77 -12.49
N ASN A 217 8.78 -27.17 -12.16
CA ASN A 217 8.49 -27.97 -10.96
C ASN A 217 9.27 -29.30 -10.98
N ALA A 218 9.33 -29.98 -12.12
CA ALA A 218 10.08 -31.24 -12.28
C ALA A 218 11.59 -31.04 -12.07
N LEU A 219 12.17 -29.96 -12.61
CA LEU A 219 13.57 -29.62 -12.40
C LEU A 219 13.88 -29.27 -10.92
N LEU A 220 13.04 -28.46 -10.29
CA LEU A 220 13.22 -28.10 -8.89
C LEU A 220 13.10 -29.32 -7.97
N LEU A 221 12.13 -30.21 -8.26
CA LEU A 221 11.98 -31.46 -7.54
C LEU A 221 13.22 -32.35 -7.70
N ALA A 222 13.71 -32.53 -8.92
CA ALA A 222 14.92 -33.32 -9.18
C ALA A 222 16.16 -32.75 -8.43
N LEU A 223 16.33 -31.44 -8.43
CA LEU A 223 17.39 -30.76 -7.68
C LEU A 223 17.26 -30.97 -6.17
N LEU A 224 16.04 -30.90 -5.63
CA LEU A 224 15.77 -31.14 -4.22
C LEU A 224 16.10 -32.59 -3.84
N LEU A 225 15.64 -33.57 -4.61
CA LEU A 225 15.90 -34.98 -4.36
C LEU A 225 17.39 -35.32 -4.47
N THR A 226 18.08 -34.75 -5.44
CA THR A 226 19.55 -34.87 -5.58
C THR A 226 20.26 -34.28 -4.34
N ARG A 227 19.80 -33.15 -3.82
CA ARG A 227 20.33 -32.53 -2.61
C ARG A 227 20.08 -33.36 -1.35
N LEU A 228 18.97 -34.09 -1.31
CA LEU A 228 18.62 -35.04 -0.24
C LEU A 228 19.40 -36.35 -0.36
N ARG A 229 20.36 -36.45 -1.29
CA ARG A 229 21.26 -37.60 -1.53
C ARG A 229 20.53 -38.90 -1.95
N LEU A 230 19.39 -38.78 -2.65
CA LEU A 230 18.76 -39.93 -3.24
C LEU A 230 19.58 -40.46 -4.44
N SER A 231 19.52 -41.77 -4.72
CA SER A 231 20.16 -42.37 -5.87
C SER A 231 19.55 -41.83 -7.18
N GLN A 232 20.30 -41.84 -8.24
CA GLN A 232 19.82 -41.34 -9.54
C GLN A 232 18.54 -42.05 -10.00
N SER A 233 18.41 -43.33 -9.77
CA SER A 233 17.19 -44.10 -10.09
C SER A 233 15.99 -43.59 -9.27
N GLN A 234 16.17 -43.32 -7.99
CA GLN A 234 15.10 -42.75 -7.13
C GLN A 234 14.70 -41.35 -7.59
N VAL A 235 15.68 -40.49 -7.95
CA VAL A 235 15.40 -39.15 -8.51
C VAL A 235 14.57 -39.28 -9.78
N TYR A 236 14.93 -40.16 -10.73
CA TYR A 236 14.16 -40.37 -11.95
C TYR A 236 12.74 -40.87 -11.65
N VAL A 237 12.59 -41.88 -10.81
CA VAL A 237 11.28 -42.50 -10.51
C VAL A 237 10.36 -41.48 -9.83
N ILE A 238 10.83 -40.83 -8.78
CA ILE A 238 10.01 -39.88 -8.02
C ILE A 238 9.63 -38.67 -8.90
N THR A 239 10.57 -38.19 -9.69
CA THR A 239 10.30 -37.04 -10.59
C THR A 239 9.35 -37.46 -11.72
N ALA A 240 9.50 -38.65 -12.28
CA ALA A 240 8.57 -39.17 -13.29
C ALA A 240 7.16 -39.34 -12.74
N ILE A 241 7.02 -39.82 -11.50
CA ILE A 241 5.71 -39.88 -10.79
C ILE A 241 5.11 -38.48 -10.63
N GLY A 242 5.91 -37.51 -10.24
CA GLY A 242 5.47 -36.11 -10.11
C GLY A 242 5.02 -35.52 -11.45
N ILE A 243 5.78 -35.78 -12.53
CA ILE A 243 5.42 -35.38 -13.88
C ILE A 243 4.11 -36.05 -14.30
N GLY A 244 3.97 -37.36 -14.09
CA GLY A 244 2.75 -38.11 -14.42
C GLY A 244 1.52 -37.58 -13.67
N ALA A 245 1.65 -37.30 -12.36
CA ALA A 245 0.58 -36.71 -11.57
C ALA A 245 0.17 -35.32 -12.05
N ALA A 246 1.16 -34.49 -12.39
CA ALA A 246 0.90 -33.14 -12.96
C ALA A 246 0.24 -33.22 -14.35
N ALA A 247 0.67 -34.16 -15.19
CA ALA A 247 0.07 -34.38 -16.51
C ALA A 247 -1.39 -34.89 -16.40
N ILE A 248 -1.67 -35.83 -15.50
CA ILE A 248 -3.05 -36.26 -15.19
C ILE A 248 -3.88 -35.09 -14.69
N GLY A 249 -3.34 -34.29 -13.78
CA GLY A 249 -4.01 -33.06 -13.28
C GLY A 249 -4.35 -32.08 -14.42
N LEU A 250 -3.41 -31.86 -15.34
CA LEU A 250 -3.64 -31.02 -16.55
C LEU A 250 -4.69 -31.63 -17.49
N ALA A 251 -4.78 -32.96 -17.57
CA ALA A 251 -5.78 -33.63 -18.40
C ALA A 251 -7.20 -33.52 -17.79
N VAL A 252 -7.33 -33.68 -16.46
CA VAL A 252 -8.62 -33.81 -15.76
C VAL A 252 -9.12 -32.52 -15.13
N ALA A 253 -8.21 -31.70 -14.56
CA ALA A 253 -8.53 -30.53 -13.76
C ALA A 253 -7.73 -29.29 -14.19
N ARG A 254 -7.60 -29.09 -15.46
CA ARG A 254 -6.72 -28.16 -16.15
C ARG A 254 -6.71 -26.75 -15.59
N ILE A 255 -7.89 -26.15 -15.40
CA ILE A 255 -8.03 -24.79 -14.89
C ILE A 255 -7.52 -24.63 -13.43
N TRP A 256 -7.61 -25.69 -12.63
CA TRP A 256 -7.13 -25.68 -11.23
C TRP A 256 -5.61 -25.90 -11.13
N MET A 257 -5.02 -26.52 -12.13
CA MET A 257 -3.59 -26.83 -12.16
C MET A 257 -2.72 -25.57 -12.20
N ALA A 258 -3.22 -24.43 -12.67
CA ALA A 258 -2.52 -23.16 -12.58
C ALA A 258 -2.12 -22.81 -11.14
N ALA A 259 -3.07 -22.90 -10.22
CA ALA A 259 -2.84 -22.63 -8.80
C ALA A 259 -1.95 -23.71 -8.17
N ILE A 260 -2.22 -24.98 -8.43
CA ILE A 260 -1.48 -26.13 -7.86
C ILE A 260 -0.01 -26.09 -8.27
N LEU A 261 0.29 -25.89 -9.54
CA LEU A 261 1.67 -25.83 -10.04
C LEU A 261 2.42 -24.60 -9.50
N ASN A 262 1.74 -23.46 -9.35
CA ASN A 262 2.35 -22.27 -8.74
C ASN A 262 2.68 -22.50 -7.26
N VAL A 263 1.76 -23.06 -6.48
CA VAL A 263 1.99 -23.37 -5.05
C VAL A 263 3.10 -24.42 -4.92
N ALA A 264 3.10 -25.46 -5.75
CA ALA A 264 4.14 -26.48 -5.75
C ALA A 264 5.52 -25.88 -6.05
N MET A 265 5.62 -24.95 -7.02
CA MET A 265 6.88 -24.30 -7.34
C MET A 265 7.40 -23.43 -6.18
N VAL A 266 6.54 -22.65 -5.55
CA VAL A 266 6.91 -21.86 -4.36
C VAL A 266 7.35 -22.80 -3.22
N GLY A 267 6.61 -23.85 -2.96
CA GLY A 267 6.97 -24.87 -1.96
C GLY A 267 8.33 -25.52 -2.23
N LEU A 268 8.59 -25.92 -3.46
CA LEU A 268 9.88 -26.52 -3.88
C LEU A 268 11.03 -25.51 -3.75
N LEU A 269 10.83 -24.25 -4.11
CA LEU A 269 11.84 -23.19 -3.91
C LEU A 269 12.17 -22.99 -2.43
N VAL A 270 11.16 -22.93 -1.58
CA VAL A 270 11.35 -22.82 -0.12
C VAL A 270 12.11 -24.05 0.42
N LEU A 271 11.72 -25.25 0.03
CA LEU A 271 12.40 -26.47 0.45
C LEU A 271 13.84 -26.52 -0.05
N LEU A 272 14.11 -26.04 -1.28
CA LEU A 272 15.49 -25.92 -1.80
C LEU A 272 16.29 -24.91 -1.00
N LEU A 273 15.74 -23.73 -0.68
CA LEU A 273 16.43 -22.75 0.16
C LEU A 273 16.78 -23.34 1.53
N ILE A 274 15.85 -24.08 2.14
CA ILE A 274 16.09 -24.78 3.41
C ILE A 274 17.18 -25.84 3.24
N ALA A 275 17.12 -26.64 2.18
CA ALA A 275 18.09 -27.72 1.91
C ALA A 275 19.49 -27.20 1.59
N TYR A 276 19.59 -26.04 0.92
CA TYR A 276 20.86 -25.39 0.56
C TYR A 276 21.30 -24.31 1.55
N ARG A 277 20.57 -24.11 2.67
CA ARG A 277 20.87 -23.03 3.64
C ARG A 277 22.32 -23.03 4.14
N GLN A 278 22.88 -24.22 4.45
CA GLN A 278 24.26 -24.30 4.96
C GLN A 278 25.32 -24.05 3.87
N PRO A 279 25.28 -24.71 2.67
CA PRO A 279 26.13 -24.34 1.57
C PRO A 279 25.99 -22.89 1.15
N LEU A 280 24.77 -22.36 1.10
CA LEU A 280 24.54 -20.94 0.77
C LEU A 280 25.17 -19.99 1.79
N LEU A 281 24.98 -20.25 3.08
CA LEU A 281 25.59 -19.48 4.16
C LEU A 281 27.13 -19.63 4.18
N PHE A 282 27.65 -20.82 3.89
CA PHE A 282 29.07 -21.06 3.76
C PHE A 282 29.65 -20.30 2.56
N TYR A 283 29.01 -20.39 1.39
CA TYR A 283 29.41 -19.70 0.19
C TYR A 283 29.34 -18.16 0.36
N LEU A 284 28.30 -17.65 0.98
CA LEU A 284 28.18 -16.23 1.33
C LEU A 284 29.29 -15.79 2.31
N ARG A 285 29.58 -16.61 3.33
CA ARG A 285 30.70 -16.35 4.27
C ARG A 285 32.05 -16.41 3.56
N PHE A 286 32.28 -17.38 2.69
CA PHE A 286 33.48 -17.54 1.88
C PHE A 286 33.68 -16.33 0.94
N LEU A 287 32.61 -15.88 0.24
CA LEU A 287 32.66 -14.70 -0.60
C LEU A 287 32.97 -13.44 0.21
N VAL A 288 32.34 -13.28 1.37
CA VAL A 288 32.59 -12.15 2.29
C VAL A 288 34.05 -12.19 2.82
N GLN A 289 34.58 -13.36 3.14
CA GLN A 289 35.97 -13.50 3.66
C GLN A 289 36.99 -13.33 2.54
N ARG A 290 36.74 -13.88 1.35
CA ARG A 290 37.74 -13.91 0.26
C ARG A 290 37.83 -12.60 -0.52
N TYR A 291 36.72 -11.90 -0.66
CA TYR A 291 36.65 -10.67 -1.49
C TYR A 291 36.45 -9.38 -0.69
N GLY A 292 36.52 -9.45 0.65
CA GLY A 292 36.23 -8.32 1.53
C GLY A 292 34.78 -7.85 1.42
N GLN A 293 34.33 -7.10 2.41
CA GLN A 293 32.91 -6.63 2.49
C GLN A 293 32.43 -5.87 1.26
N GLY A 294 33.38 -5.38 0.47
CA GLY A 294 33.10 -4.57 -0.71
C GLY A 294 32.75 -5.34 -1.99
N GLN A 295 33.29 -6.53 -2.27
CA GLN A 295 33.08 -7.20 -3.58
C GLN A 295 31.86 -8.14 -3.63
N ALA A 296 31.45 -8.72 -2.51
CA ALA A 296 30.23 -9.53 -2.44
C ALA A 296 28.97 -8.68 -2.73
N LEU A 297 28.96 -7.41 -2.29
CA LEU A 297 27.91 -6.47 -2.65
C LEU A 297 27.87 -6.18 -4.16
N SER A 298 29.06 -6.11 -4.82
CA SER A 298 29.09 -5.81 -6.26
C SER A 298 28.50 -6.91 -7.11
N TYR A 299 28.72 -8.18 -6.79
CA TYR A 299 28.11 -9.28 -7.53
C TYR A 299 26.60 -9.35 -7.26
N GLY A 300 26.16 -9.06 -6.04
CA GLY A 300 24.73 -8.91 -5.72
C GLY A 300 24.10 -7.74 -6.47
N LEU A 301 24.75 -6.57 -6.48
CA LEU A 301 24.27 -5.39 -7.19
C LEU A 301 24.35 -5.54 -8.72
N VAL A 302 25.38 -6.21 -9.24
CA VAL A 302 25.44 -6.55 -10.67
C VAL A 302 24.35 -7.56 -11.02
N ALA A 303 24.11 -8.55 -10.18
CA ALA A 303 23.00 -9.50 -10.40
C ALA A 303 21.64 -8.78 -10.37
N VAL A 304 21.42 -7.86 -9.41
CA VAL A 304 20.20 -7.05 -9.34
C VAL A 304 20.13 -6.07 -10.52
N ALA A 305 21.23 -5.42 -10.90
CA ALA A 305 21.26 -4.55 -12.08
C ALA A 305 20.98 -5.32 -13.36
N LEU A 306 21.49 -6.56 -13.50
CA LEU A 306 21.16 -7.46 -14.63
C LEU A 306 19.70 -7.91 -14.58
N VAL A 307 19.14 -8.18 -13.41
CA VAL A 307 17.72 -8.49 -13.23
C VAL A 307 16.85 -7.28 -13.57
N CYS A 308 17.22 -6.09 -13.10
CA CYS A 308 16.51 -4.84 -13.43
C CYS A 308 16.64 -4.52 -14.93
N PHE A 309 17.82 -4.71 -15.52
CA PHE A 309 18.03 -4.53 -16.96
C PHE A 309 17.25 -5.57 -17.77
N GLY A 310 17.30 -6.84 -17.37
CA GLY A 310 16.48 -7.91 -17.95
C GLY A 310 14.99 -7.63 -17.85
N TYR A 311 14.54 -7.07 -16.73
CA TYR A 311 13.17 -6.61 -16.52
C TYR A 311 12.78 -5.49 -17.49
N VAL A 312 13.58 -4.44 -17.58
CA VAL A 312 13.33 -3.33 -18.50
C VAL A 312 13.33 -3.84 -19.95
N LEU A 313 14.27 -4.71 -20.31
CA LEU A 313 14.35 -5.29 -21.63
C LEU A 313 13.12 -6.17 -21.95
N LEU A 314 12.70 -7.02 -21.01
CA LEU A 314 11.50 -7.86 -21.16
C LEU A 314 10.23 -7.00 -21.22
N HIS A 315 10.18 -5.91 -20.46
CA HIS A 315 9.06 -4.99 -20.48
C HIS A 315 8.98 -4.25 -21.81
N VAL A 316 10.11 -3.80 -22.34
CA VAL A 316 10.21 -3.18 -23.68
C VAL A 316 9.83 -4.20 -24.77
N ILE A 317 10.31 -5.45 -24.68
CA ILE A 317 9.98 -6.50 -25.64
C ILE A 317 8.49 -6.85 -25.57
N ASN A 318 7.92 -7.06 -24.39
CA ASN A 318 6.49 -7.33 -24.23
C ASN A 318 5.64 -6.16 -24.71
N TRP A 319 6.05 -4.95 -24.46
CA TRP A 319 5.36 -3.76 -24.93
C TRP A 319 5.44 -3.63 -26.46
N MET A 320 6.60 -3.84 -27.06
CA MET A 320 6.77 -3.85 -28.52
C MET A 320 5.94 -4.94 -29.21
N THR A 321 5.79 -6.11 -28.61
CA THR A 321 5.00 -7.23 -29.16
C THR A 321 3.49 -7.02 -28.97
N ALA A 322 3.05 -6.40 -27.86
CA ALA A 322 1.63 -6.18 -27.57
C ALA A 322 1.04 -4.98 -28.32
N ALA A 323 1.81 -3.91 -28.54
CA ALA A 323 1.31 -2.65 -29.09
C ALA A 323 1.73 -2.35 -30.55
N GLY A 324 2.67 -3.10 -31.07
CA GLY A 324 3.26 -2.85 -32.38
C GLY A 324 4.17 -1.61 -32.42
N ILE A 325 5.12 -1.62 -33.37
CA ILE A 325 6.15 -0.56 -33.51
C ILE A 325 5.56 0.85 -33.71
N ARG A 326 4.35 0.97 -34.29
CA ARG A 326 3.72 2.27 -34.55
C ARG A 326 3.28 3.00 -33.27
N LEU A 327 2.85 2.31 -32.22
CA LEU A 327 2.47 2.93 -30.95
C LEU A 327 3.69 3.44 -30.16
N PHE A 328 4.83 2.81 -30.32
CA PHE A 328 6.09 3.24 -29.72
C PHE A 328 6.44 4.68 -30.08
N TRP A 329 6.34 5.03 -31.35
CA TRP A 329 6.68 6.35 -31.86
C TRP A 329 5.65 7.45 -31.52
N GLN A 330 4.40 7.07 -31.29
CA GLN A 330 3.32 8.01 -30.96
C GLN A 330 3.18 8.31 -29.47
N VAL A 331 3.52 7.35 -28.61
CA VAL A 331 3.29 7.47 -27.16
C VAL A 331 4.53 7.95 -26.39
N PHE A 332 5.74 7.82 -26.97
CA PHE A 332 6.98 8.18 -26.28
C PHE A 332 7.96 9.01 -27.15
N PRO A 333 7.56 10.18 -27.68
CA PRO A 333 8.52 11.08 -28.36
C PRO A 333 9.66 11.49 -27.40
N ASP A 334 9.38 11.65 -26.09
CA ASP A 334 10.35 12.05 -25.07
C ASP A 334 11.32 10.92 -24.70
N SER A 335 10.89 9.67 -24.70
CA SER A 335 11.78 8.54 -24.44
C SER A 335 12.75 8.28 -25.60
N LEU A 336 12.37 8.64 -26.83
CA LEU A 336 13.29 8.62 -27.96
C LEU A 336 14.37 9.71 -27.83
N LEU A 337 13.97 10.90 -27.43
CA LEU A 337 14.89 12.00 -27.15
C LEU A 337 15.88 11.62 -26.04
N LEU A 338 15.39 11.00 -24.96
CA LEU A 338 16.20 10.48 -23.86
C LEU A 338 17.11 9.33 -24.31
N THR A 339 16.63 8.45 -25.18
CA THR A 339 17.44 7.35 -25.73
C THR A 339 18.50 7.87 -26.71
N LEU A 340 18.16 8.85 -27.55
CA LEU A 340 19.11 9.53 -28.45
C LEU A 340 20.12 10.36 -27.67
N LEU A 341 19.69 11.09 -26.64
CA LEU A 341 20.58 11.81 -25.73
C LEU A 341 21.48 10.83 -24.96
N GLY A 342 20.93 9.73 -24.45
CA GLY A 342 21.67 8.70 -23.75
C GLY A 342 22.70 7.99 -24.65
N THR A 343 22.32 7.62 -25.87
CA THR A 343 23.23 6.99 -26.85
C THR A 343 24.27 7.98 -27.39
N THR A 344 23.89 9.23 -27.62
CA THR A 344 24.80 10.29 -28.03
C THR A 344 25.81 10.62 -26.90
N LEU A 345 25.32 10.71 -25.67
CA LEU A 345 26.15 10.90 -24.48
C LEU A 345 27.08 9.70 -24.25
N LEU A 346 26.58 8.48 -24.44
CA LEU A 346 27.38 7.24 -24.37
C LEU A 346 28.44 7.20 -25.48
N ALA A 347 28.11 7.58 -26.71
CA ALA A 347 29.03 7.68 -27.84
C ALA A 347 30.11 8.77 -27.62
N LEU A 348 29.73 9.91 -27.06
CA LEU A 348 30.67 10.98 -26.66
C LEU A 348 31.55 10.52 -25.50
N LEU A 349 31.00 9.78 -24.53
CA LEU A 349 31.75 9.18 -23.42
C LEU A 349 32.75 8.15 -23.91
N LEU A 350 32.37 7.29 -24.87
CA LEU A 350 33.26 6.27 -25.43
C LEU A 350 34.34 6.89 -26.34
N THR A 351 34.06 7.98 -27.05
CA THR A 351 34.99 8.63 -28.00
C THR A 351 35.95 9.62 -27.32
N TYR A 352 35.44 10.44 -26.40
CA TYR A 352 36.19 11.53 -25.77
C TYR A 352 36.55 11.27 -24.30
N GLY A 353 36.02 10.19 -23.72
CA GLY A 353 36.10 9.89 -22.28
C GLY A 353 37.47 9.44 -21.74
N ARG A 354 38.48 9.31 -22.61
CA ARG A 354 39.77 8.71 -22.19
C ARG A 354 40.59 9.52 -21.18
N ALA A 355 40.40 10.83 -21.02
CA ALA A 355 41.23 11.63 -20.11
C ALA A 355 40.51 12.73 -19.29
N GLY A 356 39.38 13.27 -19.70
CA GLY A 356 38.74 14.44 -19.07
C GLY A 356 37.53 14.12 -18.20
N LEU A 357 36.65 13.22 -18.65
CA LEU A 357 35.39 12.87 -18.01
C LEU A 357 35.53 12.15 -16.65
N PRO A 358 36.47 11.21 -16.42
CA PRO A 358 36.72 10.63 -15.11
C PRO A 358 37.03 11.69 -14.05
N ARG A 359 37.84 12.70 -14.42
CA ARG A 359 38.22 13.80 -13.51
C ARG A 359 37.01 14.71 -13.19
N LEU A 360 36.12 14.94 -14.15
CA LEU A 360 34.91 15.71 -13.91
C LEU A 360 33.92 14.95 -13.00
N SER A 361 33.70 13.65 -13.27
CA SER A 361 32.86 12.83 -12.39
C SER A 361 33.38 12.77 -10.97
N ASP A 362 34.69 12.59 -10.81
CA ASP A 362 35.35 12.60 -9.50
C ASP A 362 35.14 13.92 -8.76
N ARG A 363 35.32 15.07 -9.46
CA ARG A 363 35.08 16.39 -8.85
C ARG A 363 33.63 16.59 -8.40
N LEU A 364 32.65 16.17 -9.20
CA LEU A 364 31.24 16.28 -8.85
C LEU A 364 30.90 15.42 -7.64
N VAL A 365 31.41 14.20 -7.61
CA VAL A 365 31.22 13.29 -6.46
C VAL A 365 31.94 13.80 -5.23
N ASP A 366 33.16 14.35 -5.36
CA ASP A 366 33.92 14.94 -4.26
C ASP A 366 33.19 16.15 -3.64
N VAL A 367 32.48 16.95 -4.45
CA VAL A 367 31.61 18.02 -3.94
C VAL A 367 30.56 17.44 -3.00
N LEU A 368 29.82 16.42 -3.44
CA LEU A 368 28.79 15.77 -2.61
C LEU A 368 29.38 15.03 -1.39
N ALA A 369 30.60 14.49 -1.49
CA ALA A 369 31.31 13.83 -0.40
C ALA A 369 31.87 14.85 0.61
N SER A 370 32.17 16.09 0.20
CA SER A 370 32.65 17.15 1.07
C SER A 370 31.53 17.71 1.96
N ARG A 371 31.83 18.14 3.20
CA ARG A 371 30.81 18.71 4.10
C ARG A 371 30.20 20.01 3.53
N ARG A 372 31.03 20.90 2.99
CA ARG A 372 30.56 22.20 2.45
C ARG A 372 29.76 21.98 1.18
N GLY A 373 30.24 21.13 0.27
CA GLY A 373 29.56 20.85 -0.98
C GLY A 373 28.22 20.15 -0.75
N ALA A 374 28.15 19.17 0.14
CA ALA A 374 26.90 18.50 0.49
C ALA A 374 25.85 19.49 1.02
N TRP A 375 26.24 20.41 1.92
CA TRP A 375 25.33 21.45 2.43
C TRP A 375 24.94 22.47 1.36
N LEU A 376 25.84 22.84 0.46
CA LEU A 376 25.51 23.76 -0.63
C LEU A 376 24.52 23.13 -1.61
N VAL A 377 24.73 21.87 -1.99
CA VAL A 377 23.83 21.17 -2.92
C VAL A 377 22.45 20.96 -2.28
N LEU A 378 22.43 20.41 -1.05
CA LEU A 378 21.19 20.17 -0.33
C LEU A 378 20.46 21.48 -0.02
N GLY A 379 21.18 22.51 0.45
CA GLY A 379 20.60 23.81 0.77
C GLY A 379 20.05 24.53 -0.47
N GLY A 380 20.80 24.51 -1.57
CA GLY A 380 20.34 25.08 -2.84
C GLY A 380 19.07 24.40 -3.36
N PHE A 381 19.06 23.06 -3.35
CA PHE A 381 17.87 22.29 -3.75
C PHE A 381 16.69 22.53 -2.79
N ALA A 382 16.94 22.53 -1.48
CA ALA A 382 15.91 22.77 -0.47
C ALA A 382 15.29 24.16 -0.60
N VAL A 383 16.09 25.21 -0.86
CA VAL A 383 15.58 26.58 -1.07
C VAL A 383 14.64 26.65 -2.27
N ILE A 384 14.99 26.00 -3.39
CA ILE A 384 14.15 25.98 -4.59
C ILE A 384 12.86 25.23 -4.32
N TRP A 385 12.95 24.02 -3.77
CA TRP A 385 11.78 23.17 -3.53
C TRP A 385 10.85 23.73 -2.45
N LEU A 386 11.39 24.12 -1.31
CA LEU A 386 10.61 24.72 -0.22
C LEU A 386 10.05 26.11 -0.63
N GLY A 387 10.73 26.83 -1.49
CA GLY A 387 10.20 28.04 -2.11
C GLY A 387 8.97 27.77 -2.97
N PHE A 388 9.02 26.75 -3.81
CA PHE A 388 7.86 26.27 -4.57
C PHE A 388 6.72 25.85 -3.65
N GLU A 389 7.00 25.02 -2.65
CA GLU A 389 6.03 24.53 -1.68
C GLU A 389 5.36 25.68 -0.90
N ALA A 390 6.15 26.68 -0.48
CA ALA A 390 5.63 27.86 0.21
C ALA A 390 4.65 28.67 -0.68
N THR A 391 4.88 28.74 -2.00
CA THR A 391 3.93 29.39 -2.91
C THR A 391 2.60 28.63 -2.99
N VAL A 392 2.64 27.29 -2.99
CA VAL A 392 1.44 26.44 -2.98
C VAL A 392 0.69 26.58 -1.65
N ILE A 393 1.41 26.54 -0.52
CA ILE A 393 0.83 26.73 0.81
C ILE A 393 0.10 28.08 0.93
N ALA A 394 0.71 29.14 0.41
CA ALA A 394 0.13 30.48 0.46
C ALA A 394 -1.10 30.62 -0.45
N ALA A 395 -1.08 29.98 -1.60
CA ALA A 395 -2.18 30.02 -2.57
C ALA A 395 -3.38 29.16 -2.19
N LEU A 396 -3.22 28.17 -1.29
CA LEU A 396 -4.27 27.21 -0.93
C LEU A 396 -4.99 27.64 0.37
N PRO A 397 -6.21 28.21 0.31
CA PRO A 397 -6.95 28.68 1.50
C PRO A 397 -7.50 27.52 2.36
N TYR A 398 -7.39 26.30 1.90
CA TYR A 398 -7.90 25.10 2.52
C TYR A 398 -6.87 24.48 3.48
N VAL A 399 -7.28 24.18 4.71
CA VAL A 399 -6.39 23.59 5.74
C VAL A 399 -6.31 22.07 5.68
N GLY A 400 -7.24 21.43 4.98
CA GLY A 400 -7.38 20.01 4.90
C GLY A 400 -8.71 19.52 5.48
N HIS A 401 -8.95 18.23 5.38
CA HIS A 401 -10.19 17.57 5.73
C HIS A 401 -10.12 16.99 7.16
N ALA A 402 -11.24 16.90 7.87
CA ALA A 402 -11.41 16.23 9.16
C ALA A 402 -10.34 16.61 10.19
N ASP A 403 -9.44 15.68 10.55
CA ASP A 403 -8.37 15.84 11.52
C ASP A 403 -7.46 17.06 11.27
N TYR A 404 -7.32 17.48 10.01
CA TYR A 404 -6.55 18.67 9.66
C TYR A 404 -7.26 19.97 10.09
N SER A 405 -8.55 20.10 9.74
CA SER A 405 -9.36 21.25 10.17
C SER A 405 -9.54 21.27 11.70
N ASP A 406 -9.71 20.11 12.32
CA ASP A 406 -9.81 19.98 13.77
C ASP A 406 -8.57 20.54 14.49
N ASN A 407 -7.37 20.19 14.05
CA ASN A 407 -6.13 20.74 14.63
C ASN A 407 -6.10 22.26 14.56
N ALA A 408 -6.58 22.86 13.47
CA ALA A 408 -6.65 24.31 13.31
C ALA A 408 -7.72 24.93 14.23
N ILE A 409 -8.89 24.30 14.38
CA ILE A 409 -9.97 24.75 15.28
C ILE A 409 -9.50 24.75 16.73
N VAL A 410 -8.91 23.64 17.19
CA VAL A 410 -8.38 23.54 18.56
C VAL A 410 -7.28 24.57 18.80
N ALA A 411 -6.38 24.79 17.84
CA ALA A 411 -5.34 25.83 17.94
C ALA A 411 -5.95 27.23 18.06
N ARG A 412 -6.99 27.54 17.30
CA ARG A 412 -7.75 28.81 17.40
C ARG A 412 -8.38 28.97 18.77
N ASN A 413 -8.99 27.91 19.30
CA ASN A 413 -9.62 27.94 20.63
C ASN A 413 -8.59 28.05 21.76
N LEU A 414 -7.40 27.45 21.62
CA LEU A 414 -6.28 27.64 22.56
C LEU A 414 -5.83 29.10 22.63
N VAL A 415 -5.64 29.76 21.49
CA VAL A 415 -5.22 31.19 21.46
C VAL A 415 -6.30 32.10 22.01
N ARG A 416 -7.58 31.73 21.87
CA ARG A 416 -8.71 32.47 22.46
C ARG A 416 -8.92 32.17 23.97
N GLY A 417 -8.09 31.35 24.59
CA GLY A 417 -8.21 30.97 26.01
C GLY A 417 -9.32 29.97 26.31
N ARG A 418 -9.96 29.36 25.29
CA ARG A 418 -11.07 28.40 25.47
C ARG A 418 -10.57 26.97 25.78
N GLY A 419 -9.28 26.71 25.63
CA GLY A 419 -8.68 25.40 25.89
C GLY A 419 -8.79 24.43 24.71
N TRP A 420 -8.58 23.10 24.97
CA TRP A 420 -8.68 22.04 23.98
C TRP A 420 -10.14 21.64 23.74
N VAL A 421 -10.88 22.49 23.07
CA VAL A 421 -12.30 22.31 22.76
C VAL A 421 -12.56 22.47 21.27
N VAL A 422 -13.62 21.83 20.81
CA VAL A 422 -14.19 21.97 19.47
C VAL A 422 -15.62 22.48 19.57
N ASP A 423 -16.10 23.16 18.53
CA ASP A 423 -17.45 23.73 18.45
C ASP A 423 -18.29 23.00 17.40
N TYR A 424 -18.20 21.68 17.39
CA TYR A 424 -18.99 20.85 16.48
C TYR A 424 -19.21 19.43 17.03
N ILE A 425 -20.23 18.75 16.50
CA ILE A 425 -20.50 17.33 16.70
C ILE A 425 -20.17 16.60 15.40
N SER A 426 -19.27 15.62 15.44
CA SER A 426 -18.85 14.81 14.27
C SER A 426 -19.37 13.38 14.27
N GLN A 427 -19.83 12.87 15.43
CA GLN A 427 -20.24 11.48 15.62
C GLN A 427 -21.39 11.41 16.63
N PHE A 428 -22.27 10.43 16.49
CA PHE A 428 -23.44 10.22 17.35
C PHE A 428 -23.28 8.98 18.23
N TYR A 429 -22.10 8.87 18.83
CA TYR A 429 -21.79 7.81 19.80
C TYR A 429 -22.48 8.08 21.13
N TYR A 430 -22.63 9.35 21.48
CA TYR A 430 -23.31 9.84 22.66
C TYR A 430 -24.20 11.05 22.30
N PRO A 431 -25.28 11.31 23.06
CA PRO A 431 -26.00 12.58 22.96
C PRO A 431 -25.21 13.63 23.75
N TYR A 432 -24.40 14.42 23.05
CA TYR A 432 -23.65 15.52 23.68
C TYR A 432 -24.60 16.64 24.13
N ASP A 433 -24.40 17.15 25.35
CA ASP A 433 -25.23 18.25 25.92
C ASP A 433 -24.88 19.62 25.31
N SER A 434 -23.75 19.76 24.64
CA SER A 434 -23.28 21.02 24.07
C SER A 434 -22.49 20.78 22.77
N LEU A 435 -22.61 21.74 21.85
CA LEU A 435 -21.81 21.82 20.63
C LEU A 435 -20.34 22.10 20.95
N THR A 436 -20.06 22.88 22.01
CA THR A 436 -18.71 23.08 22.51
C THR A 436 -18.36 21.96 23.47
N ARG A 437 -17.39 21.14 23.09
CA ARG A 437 -16.97 19.98 23.86
C ARG A 437 -15.45 19.79 23.88
N PRO A 438 -14.91 19.08 24.88
CA PRO A 438 -13.49 18.73 24.87
C PRO A 438 -13.12 17.94 23.63
N GLN A 439 -11.95 18.23 23.03
CA GLN A 439 -11.40 17.38 21.97
C GLN A 439 -11.10 15.99 22.52
N GLU A 440 -11.68 14.95 21.89
CA GLU A 440 -11.62 13.57 22.36
C GLU A 440 -11.20 12.57 21.28
N THR A 441 -11.16 13.01 20.02
CA THR A 441 -10.92 12.12 18.86
C THR A 441 -9.43 12.06 18.53
N TRP A 442 -8.80 13.22 18.33
CA TRP A 442 -7.44 13.31 17.80
C TRP A 442 -6.40 13.79 18.83
N PRO A 443 -5.10 13.56 18.52
CA PRO A 443 -3.99 13.97 19.40
C PRO A 443 -3.92 15.49 19.60
N LEU A 444 -3.43 15.90 20.75
CA LEU A 444 -3.45 17.31 21.18
C LEU A 444 -2.17 18.09 20.85
N LEU A 445 -1.11 17.45 20.33
CA LEU A 445 0.17 18.15 20.18
C LEU A 445 0.24 19.02 18.93
N GLN A 446 -0.41 18.64 17.82
CA GLN A 446 -0.42 19.45 16.61
C GLN A 446 -1.02 20.85 16.82
N PRO A 447 -2.15 21.03 17.51
CA PRO A 447 -2.66 22.36 17.87
C PRO A 447 -1.67 23.23 18.66
N VAL A 448 -0.84 22.62 19.51
CA VAL A 448 0.19 23.35 20.29
C VAL A 448 1.27 23.93 19.38
N TRP A 449 1.64 23.20 18.30
CA TRP A 449 2.58 23.73 17.31
C TRP A 449 1.98 24.88 16.48
N ILE A 450 0.67 24.86 16.22
CA ILE A 450 -0.03 25.89 15.43
C ILE A 450 -0.29 27.15 16.25
N ALA A 451 -0.65 27.02 17.52
CA ALA A 451 -1.08 28.12 18.37
C ALA A 451 -0.13 29.35 18.39
N PRO A 452 1.22 29.22 18.47
CA PRO A 452 2.12 30.38 18.42
C PRO A 452 1.98 31.18 17.12
N PHE A 453 1.77 30.51 15.98
CA PHE A 453 1.62 31.19 14.68
C PHE A 453 0.26 31.87 14.56
N PHE A 454 -0.78 31.31 15.16
CA PHE A 454 -2.07 31.98 15.26
C PHE A 454 -2.03 33.20 16.18
N ALA A 455 -1.28 33.15 17.26
CA ALA A 455 -1.07 34.31 18.12
C ALA A 455 -0.31 35.47 17.42
N LEU A 456 0.59 35.12 16.49
CA LEU A 456 1.40 36.12 15.75
C LEU A 456 0.71 36.64 14.49
N PHE A 457 0.02 35.76 13.74
CA PHE A 457 -0.46 36.07 12.38
C PHE A 457 -1.98 35.97 12.24
N GLY A 458 -2.68 35.63 13.32
CA GLY A 458 -4.11 35.32 13.29
C GLY A 458 -4.42 33.90 12.77
N PRO A 459 -5.68 33.42 12.98
CA PRO A 459 -6.10 32.07 12.56
C PRO A 459 -6.36 31.99 11.06
N THR A 460 -5.30 31.96 10.26
CA THR A 460 -5.33 31.85 8.80
C THR A 460 -4.85 30.46 8.33
N ALA A 461 -5.28 30.03 7.13
CA ALA A 461 -4.92 28.72 6.60
C ALA A 461 -3.40 28.56 6.42
N TRP A 462 -2.72 29.59 5.96
CA TRP A 462 -1.26 29.53 5.77
C TRP A 462 -0.52 29.51 7.12
N ALA A 463 -0.99 30.27 8.13
CA ALA A 463 -0.39 30.27 9.47
C ALA A 463 -0.50 28.89 10.12
N ALA A 464 -1.62 28.18 9.92
CA ALA A 464 -1.83 26.82 10.41
C ALA A 464 -0.84 25.81 9.82
N LYS A 465 -0.32 26.04 8.60
CA LYS A 465 0.59 25.14 7.88
C LYS A 465 2.07 25.38 8.18
N ILE A 466 2.45 26.54 8.77
CA ILE A 466 3.85 26.87 9.09
C ILE A 466 4.54 25.77 9.91
N PRO A 467 3.93 25.15 10.95
CA PRO A 467 4.59 24.07 11.68
C PRO A 467 5.03 22.92 10.79
N ASN A 468 4.20 22.49 9.84
CA ASN A 468 4.52 21.39 8.94
C ASN A 468 5.69 21.75 8.04
N PHE A 469 5.72 22.95 7.48
CA PHE A 469 6.85 23.46 6.72
C PHE A 469 8.16 23.46 7.55
N ILE A 470 8.11 23.83 8.82
CA ILE A 470 9.26 23.78 9.73
C ILE A 470 9.69 22.32 9.94
N PHE A 471 8.75 21.40 10.15
CA PHE A 471 9.04 19.98 10.31
C PHE A 471 9.67 19.37 9.07
N ASP A 472 9.31 19.81 7.86
CA ASP A 472 10.01 19.40 6.62
C ASP A 472 11.48 19.82 6.61
N VAL A 473 11.76 21.08 6.99
CA VAL A 473 13.15 21.54 7.12
C VAL A 473 13.94 20.71 8.14
N ILE A 474 13.35 20.43 9.29
CA ILE A 474 13.98 19.61 10.33
C ILE A 474 14.21 18.18 9.82
N LEU A 475 13.25 17.61 9.09
CA LEU A 475 13.34 16.26 8.54
C LEU A 475 14.47 16.14 7.53
N ILE A 476 14.63 17.10 6.61
CA ILE A 476 15.73 17.15 5.64
C ILE A 476 17.08 17.10 6.35
N VAL A 477 17.25 17.96 7.37
CA VAL A 477 18.49 18.02 8.18
C VAL A 477 18.72 16.70 8.90
N LEU A 478 17.68 16.09 9.45
CA LEU A 478 17.76 14.84 10.19
C LEU A 478 18.12 13.66 9.27
N ILE A 479 17.48 13.55 8.10
CA ILE A 479 17.81 12.51 7.09
C ILE A 479 19.26 12.65 6.63
N TYR A 480 19.70 13.89 6.32
CA TYR A 480 21.09 14.14 5.97
C TYR A 480 22.06 13.74 7.09
N ALA A 481 21.75 14.08 8.34
CA ALA A 481 22.59 13.75 9.48
C ALA A 481 22.69 12.23 9.70
N VAL A 482 21.57 11.51 9.64
CA VAL A 482 21.53 10.04 9.79
C VAL A 482 22.24 9.37 8.61
N GLY A 483 21.95 9.76 7.38
CA GLY A 483 22.55 9.20 6.18
C GLY A 483 24.07 9.42 6.15
N SER A 484 24.51 10.65 6.48
CA SER A 484 25.93 11.00 6.53
C SER A 484 26.70 10.25 7.62
N ARG A 485 26.05 9.91 8.73
CA ARG A 485 26.69 9.22 9.85
C ARG A 485 26.70 7.70 9.69
N TRP A 486 25.63 7.11 9.14
CA TRP A 486 25.52 5.65 9.03
C TRP A 486 26.12 5.09 7.74
N TRP A 487 26.21 5.93 6.71
CA TRP A 487 26.81 5.61 5.41
C TRP A 487 27.82 6.68 5.01
N ASP A 488 27.42 7.62 4.14
CA ASP A 488 28.23 8.76 3.73
C ASP A 488 27.34 9.98 3.39
N ARG A 489 27.97 11.15 3.13
CA ARG A 489 27.24 12.38 2.87
C ARG A 489 26.44 12.35 1.57
N ARG A 490 26.94 11.62 0.56
CA ARG A 490 26.23 11.43 -0.73
C ARG A 490 24.90 10.73 -0.49
N VAL A 491 24.89 9.67 0.30
CA VAL A 491 23.67 8.96 0.73
C VAL A 491 22.73 9.90 1.48
N GLY A 492 23.26 10.68 2.42
CA GLY A 492 22.46 11.63 3.19
C GLY A 492 21.80 12.70 2.31
N VAL A 493 22.54 13.31 1.39
CA VAL A 493 22.00 14.31 0.44
C VAL A 493 20.93 13.68 -0.46
N THR A 494 21.26 12.55 -1.08
CA THR A 494 20.35 11.87 -2.01
C THR A 494 19.05 11.46 -1.32
N ALA A 495 19.12 10.82 -0.15
CA ALA A 495 17.92 10.42 0.59
C ALA A 495 17.06 11.62 0.99
N ALA A 496 17.67 12.74 1.42
CA ALA A 496 16.96 13.97 1.75
C ALA A 496 16.25 14.56 0.52
N VAL A 497 16.89 14.55 -0.67
CA VAL A 497 16.25 14.97 -1.92
C VAL A 497 15.08 14.06 -2.29
N LEU A 498 15.26 12.73 -2.21
CA LEU A 498 14.20 11.77 -2.53
C LEU A 498 12.96 11.93 -1.62
N VAL A 499 13.16 12.24 -0.33
CA VAL A 499 12.05 12.48 0.59
C VAL A 499 11.39 13.83 0.32
N LEU A 500 12.17 14.88 0.15
CA LEU A 500 11.65 16.23 -0.09
C LEU A 500 10.80 16.30 -1.37
N THR A 501 11.17 15.57 -2.42
CA THR A 501 10.42 15.51 -3.69
C THR A 501 9.36 14.41 -3.74
N ASN A 502 9.15 13.69 -2.65
CA ASN A 502 8.14 12.63 -2.60
C ASN A 502 6.72 13.23 -2.54
N TYR A 503 5.83 12.73 -3.40
CA TYR A 503 4.44 13.20 -3.47
C TYR A 503 3.72 13.17 -2.12
N LEU A 504 3.93 12.13 -1.31
CA LEU A 504 3.23 12.00 -0.03
C LEU A 504 3.70 13.07 0.97
N PHE A 505 5.00 13.36 1.05
CA PHE A 505 5.50 14.45 1.89
C PHE A 505 4.98 15.80 1.42
N PHE A 506 5.04 16.08 0.11
CA PHE A 506 4.47 17.29 -0.46
C PHE A 506 2.97 17.45 -0.11
N ARG A 507 2.18 16.37 -0.28
CA ARG A 507 0.75 16.37 0.06
C ARG A 507 0.51 16.65 1.53
N LEU A 508 1.34 16.12 2.43
CA LEU A 508 1.19 16.31 3.87
C LEU A 508 1.64 17.70 4.34
N SER A 509 2.60 18.33 3.66
CA SER A 509 3.09 19.66 4.04
C SER A 509 2.13 20.78 3.66
N ILE A 510 1.40 20.65 2.54
CA ILE A 510 0.41 21.64 2.10
C ILE A 510 -0.88 21.66 2.92
N TYR A 511 -1.05 20.68 3.86
CA TYR A 511 -2.17 20.61 4.80
C TYR A 511 -1.71 20.69 6.25
N VAL A 512 -2.68 20.79 7.17
CA VAL A 512 -2.45 20.83 8.62
C VAL A 512 -2.44 19.39 9.16
N THR A 513 -1.40 18.62 8.83
CA THR A 513 -1.28 17.23 9.27
C THR A 513 -0.45 17.07 10.54
N ASN A 514 -0.69 16.02 11.30
CA ASN A 514 0.14 15.59 12.41
C ASN A 514 1.23 14.57 12.00
N ASP A 515 1.25 14.14 10.73
CA ASP A 515 2.13 13.08 10.24
C ASP A 515 3.59 13.51 10.11
N LEU A 516 3.88 14.75 9.65
CA LEU A 516 5.26 15.22 9.47
C LEU A 516 6.03 15.30 10.79
N ALA A 517 5.44 15.92 11.81
CA ALA A 517 6.03 15.95 13.13
C ALA A 517 6.25 14.55 13.71
N PHE A 518 5.30 13.63 13.48
CA PHE A 518 5.42 12.24 13.87
C PHE A 518 6.62 11.56 13.21
N VAL A 519 6.86 11.77 11.91
CA VAL A 519 8.03 11.23 11.19
C VAL A 519 9.32 11.77 11.77
N VAL A 520 9.41 13.09 12.03
CA VAL A 520 10.57 13.74 12.64
C VAL A 520 10.89 13.11 14.00
N PHE A 521 9.89 13.03 14.89
CA PHE A 521 10.10 12.49 16.23
C PHE A 521 10.42 10.99 16.20
N SER A 522 9.79 10.20 15.34
CA SER A 522 10.08 8.77 15.21
C SER A 522 11.52 8.53 14.72
N MET A 523 11.95 9.27 13.70
CA MET A 523 13.29 9.16 13.17
C MET A 523 14.36 9.62 14.18
N ALA A 524 14.10 10.73 14.89
CA ALA A 524 14.97 11.23 15.94
C ALA A 524 15.08 10.24 17.11
N ALA A 525 13.96 9.66 17.54
CA ALA A 525 13.92 8.67 18.63
C ALA A 525 14.75 7.43 18.28
N ILE A 526 14.56 6.86 17.09
CA ILE A 526 15.25 5.67 16.61
C ILE A 526 16.76 5.96 16.44
N ALA A 527 17.11 7.06 15.77
CA ALA A 527 18.51 7.41 15.51
C ALA A 527 19.26 7.70 16.83
N ALA A 528 18.64 8.44 17.75
CA ALA A 528 19.23 8.73 19.05
C ALA A 528 19.34 7.47 19.92
N LEU A 529 18.37 6.56 19.89
CA LEU A 529 18.43 5.31 20.63
C LEU A 529 19.62 4.46 20.14
N LEU A 530 19.82 4.33 18.83
CA LEU A 530 20.97 3.62 18.29
C LEU A 530 22.29 4.29 18.73
N GLN A 531 22.34 5.64 18.69
CA GLN A 531 23.54 6.37 19.12
C GLN A 531 23.85 6.17 20.61
N SER A 532 22.83 6.05 21.46
CA SER A 532 23.04 5.79 22.89
C SER A 532 23.76 4.45 23.15
N HIS A 533 23.60 3.48 22.25
CA HIS A 533 24.27 2.18 22.32
C HIS A 533 25.64 2.14 21.60
N THR A 534 25.89 3.06 20.66
CA THR A 534 27.10 3.06 19.84
C THR A 534 28.12 4.13 20.28
N ASP A 535 27.73 5.10 21.09
CA ASP A 535 28.56 6.18 21.63
C ASP A 535 28.46 6.22 23.16
N PRO A 536 29.21 5.35 23.88
CA PRO A 536 29.19 5.25 25.34
C PRO A 536 29.52 6.56 26.04
N ALA A 537 30.42 7.39 25.46
CA ALA A 537 30.82 8.67 26.03
C ALA A 537 29.68 9.68 26.16
N ARG A 538 28.66 9.55 25.29
CA ARG A 538 27.48 10.42 25.24
C ARG A 538 26.17 9.66 25.39
N GLN A 539 26.22 8.47 25.97
CA GLN A 539 25.07 7.57 26.10
C GLN A 539 23.82 8.28 26.66
N TRP A 540 23.97 8.96 27.80
CA TRP A 540 22.86 9.61 28.48
C TRP A 540 22.26 10.77 27.69
N ARG A 541 23.08 11.53 26.97
CA ARG A 541 22.59 12.60 26.09
C ARG A 541 21.72 12.03 24.97
N TRP A 542 22.19 10.97 24.32
CA TRP A 542 21.44 10.34 23.23
C TRP A 542 20.19 9.63 23.74
N LEU A 543 20.29 9.00 24.91
CA LEU A 543 19.15 8.38 25.57
C LEU A 543 18.06 9.40 25.92
N PHE A 544 18.45 10.57 26.47
CA PHE A 544 17.54 11.66 26.76
C PHE A 544 16.84 12.16 25.48
N ILE A 545 17.59 12.42 24.41
CA ILE A 545 17.01 12.85 23.12
C ILE A 545 16.03 11.80 22.59
N SER A 546 16.38 10.52 22.66
CA SER A 546 15.51 9.43 22.25
C SER A 546 14.23 9.39 23.10
N ALA A 547 14.35 9.49 24.41
CA ALA A 547 13.20 9.45 25.34
C ALA A 547 12.22 10.62 25.13
N VAL A 548 12.78 11.85 24.99
CA VAL A 548 11.99 13.06 24.71
C VAL A 548 11.28 12.91 23.35
N SER A 549 12.01 12.51 22.32
CA SER A 549 11.43 12.31 20.99
C SER A 549 10.35 11.23 21.00
N THR A 550 10.52 10.16 21.80
CA THR A 550 9.51 9.10 21.95
C THR A 550 8.24 9.61 22.62
N GLY A 551 8.37 10.39 23.70
CA GLY A 551 7.23 11.01 24.37
C GLY A 551 6.45 11.97 23.46
N LEU A 552 7.18 12.83 22.73
CA LEU A 552 6.58 13.73 21.73
C LEU A 552 5.92 12.97 20.56
N MET A 553 6.55 11.89 20.10
CA MET A 553 5.98 11.02 19.08
C MET A 553 4.64 10.41 19.51
N MET A 554 4.54 9.92 20.75
CA MET A 554 3.28 9.39 21.31
C MET A 554 2.21 10.47 21.50
N LEU A 555 2.59 11.68 21.90
CA LEU A 555 1.68 12.83 21.99
C LEU A 555 1.22 13.32 20.62
N GLN A 556 2.07 13.17 19.60
CA GLN A 556 1.77 13.60 18.24
C GLN A 556 0.80 12.65 17.54
N LYS A 557 0.92 11.35 17.80
CA LYS A 557 0.05 10.31 17.21
C LYS A 557 -0.01 9.08 18.12
N PRO A 558 -1.20 8.60 18.53
CA PRO A 558 -1.33 7.47 19.48
C PRO A 558 -0.62 6.20 19.00
N SER A 559 -0.55 5.97 17.68
CA SER A 559 0.18 4.84 17.10
C SER A 559 1.70 4.86 17.42
N GLY A 560 2.24 5.99 17.88
CA GLY A 560 3.60 6.10 18.41
C GLY A 560 3.88 5.18 19.59
N ALA A 561 2.84 4.79 20.33
CA ALA A 561 2.97 3.81 21.42
C ALA A 561 3.47 2.43 20.90
N MET A 562 3.10 2.04 19.68
CA MET A 562 3.56 0.80 19.06
C MET A 562 5.04 0.87 18.69
N PHE A 563 5.52 2.03 18.25
CA PHE A 563 6.95 2.29 18.02
C PHE A 563 7.73 2.25 19.34
N ALA A 564 7.22 2.90 20.37
CA ALA A 564 7.83 2.90 21.71
C ALA A 564 7.93 1.47 22.26
N LEU A 565 6.88 0.66 22.12
CA LEU A 565 6.87 -0.76 22.49
C LEU A 565 7.99 -1.51 21.76
N GLY A 566 8.11 -1.35 20.45
CA GLY A 566 9.15 -2.01 19.66
C GLY A 566 10.58 -1.60 20.07
N MET A 567 10.80 -0.30 20.31
CA MET A 567 12.09 0.20 20.80
C MET A 567 12.42 -0.35 22.21
N GLY A 568 11.42 -0.46 23.09
CA GLY A 568 11.55 -1.07 24.40
C GLY A 568 11.92 -2.55 24.31
N LEU A 569 11.23 -3.31 23.47
CA LEU A 569 11.51 -4.72 23.22
C LEU A 569 12.92 -4.94 22.68
N TRP A 570 13.40 -4.09 21.78
CA TRP A 570 14.76 -4.14 21.29
C TRP A 570 15.79 -3.94 22.42
N GLN A 571 15.61 -2.93 23.29
CA GLN A 571 16.45 -2.71 24.45
C GLN A 571 16.46 -3.93 25.39
N LEU A 572 15.28 -4.53 25.63
CA LEU A 572 15.17 -5.73 26.46
C LEU A 572 15.88 -6.95 25.84
N THR A 573 15.90 -7.08 24.49
CA THR A 573 16.67 -8.17 23.84
C THR A 573 18.16 -7.99 24.00
N ILE A 574 18.66 -6.74 23.96
CA ILE A 574 20.08 -6.45 24.26
C ILE A 574 20.40 -6.81 25.71
N LEU A 575 19.57 -6.40 26.66
CA LEU A 575 19.72 -6.75 28.07
C LEU A 575 19.71 -8.28 28.28
N ALA A 576 18.76 -8.99 27.68
CA ALA A 576 18.68 -10.44 27.75
C ALA A 576 19.95 -11.13 27.22
N ASN A 577 20.51 -10.63 26.11
CA ASN A 577 21.77 -11.16 25.58
C ASN A 577 22.96 -10.89 26.52
N HIS A 578 23.04 -9.73 27.15
CA HIS A 578 24.05 -9.44 28.15
C HIS A 578 23.92 -10.34 29.39
N LEU A 579 22.69 -10.66 29.82
CA LEU A 579 22.44 -11.57 30.95
C LEU A 579 22.82 -13.02 30.63
N ARG A 580 22.57 -13.48 29.40
CA ARG A 580 22.96 -14.82 28.95
C ARG A 580 24.47 -15.05 28.96
N MET A 581 25.25 -13.99 28.76
CA MET A 581 26.73 -14.04 28.77
C MET A 581 27.32 -13.93 30.19
N ALA A 582 26.52 -13.84 31.24
CA ALA A 582 26.97 -13.78 32.60
C ALA A 582 27.19 -15.20 33.20
N GLY A 583 28.34 -15.44 33.79
CA GLY A 583 28.71 -16.76 34.33
C GLY A 583 28.03 -17.11 35.63
N ASP A 584 27.91 -16.16 36.56
CA ASP A 584 27.32 -16.38 37.89
C ASP A 584 26.17 -15.43 38.22
N TRP A 585 25.53 -15.66 39.35
CA TRP A 585 24.34 -14.90 39.80
C TRP A 585 24.69 -13.43 40.15
N GLN A 586 25.84 -13.19 40.74
CA GLN A 586 26.28 -11.82 41.10
C GLN A 586 26.51 -10.97 39.86
N GLN A 587 27.18 -11.52 38.85
CA GLN A 587 27.41 -10.89 37.57
C GLN A 587 26.07 -10.64 36.85
N ARG A 588 25.13 -11.61 36.90
CA ARG A 588 23.79 -11.43 36.32
C ARG A 588 23.06 -10.27 36.98
N TRP A 589 23.09 -10.19 38.30
CA TRP A 589 22.43 -9.13 39.06
C TRP A 589 23.05 -7.74 38.78
N GLN A 590 24.35 -7.66 38.72
CA GLN A 590 25.05 -6.42 38.36
C GLN A 590 24.72 -5.99 36.93
N ARG A 591 24.79 -6.90 35.94
CA ARG A 591 24.43 -6.61 34.54
C ARG A 591 22.95 -6.23 34.40
N LEU A 592 22.05 -6.87 35.15
CA LEU A 592 20.65 -6.51 35.18
C LEU A 592 20.45 -5.05 35.64
N ARG A 593 21.06 -4.68 36.78
CA ARG A 593 20.95 -3.32 37.29
C ARG A 593 21.50 -2.29 36.30
N VAL A 594 22.69 -2.48 35.79
CA VAL A 594 23.33 -1.58 34.84
C VAL A 594 22.55 -1.48 33.52
N GLY A 595 22.06 -2.58 32.98
CA GLY A 595 21.34 -2.60 31.72
C GLY A 595 19.88 -2.17 31.81
N LEU A 596 19.25 -2.36 32.98
CA LEU A 596 17.84 -1.96 33.20
C LEU A 596 17.71 -0.44 33.44
N THR A 597 18.71 0.18 34.07
CA THR A 597 18.69 1.63 34.40
C THR A 597 18.43 2.51 33.17
N PRO A 598 19.13 2.36 32.03
CA PRO A 598 18.83 3.14 30.82
C PRO A 598 17.40 2.93 30.31
N ILE A 599 16.88 1.72 30.37
CA ILE A 599 15.52 1.39 29.91
C ILE A 599 14.49 2.11 30.79
N VAL A 600 14.64 2.02 32.11
CA VAL A 600 13.74 2.66 33.07
C VAL A 600 13.76 4.17 32.91
N VAL A 601 14.96 4.78 32.81
CA VAL A 601 15.11 6.25 32.63
C VAL A 601 14.47 6.69 31.31
N TRP A 602 14.72 5.97 30.21
CA TRP A 602 14.12 6.26 28.91
C TRP A 602 12.61 6.18 28.97
N SER A 603 12.06 5.11 29.56
CA SER A 603 10.61 4.92 29.70
C SER A 603 9.99 5.99 30.61
N ALA A 604 10.63 6.32 31.73
CA ALA A 604 10.14 7.32 32.67
C ALA A 604 10.07 8.71 32.05
N ILE A 605 11.09 9.13 31.28
CA ILE A 605 11.07 10.42 30.58
C ILE A 605 9.99 10.43 29.51
N ALA A 606 9.86 9.38 28.71
CA ALA A 606 8.84 9.31 27.67
C ALA A 606 7.42 9.35 28.27
N LEU A 607 7.17 8.62 29.36
CA LEU A 607 5.91 8.64 30.09
C LEU A 607 5.64 9.99 30.79
N LEU A 608 6.67 10.65 31.32
CA LEU A 608 6.54 11.98 31.90
C LEU A 608 6.03 12.99 30.87
N ILE A 609 6.54 12.94 29.64
CA ILE A 609 6.11 13.80 28.54
C ILE A 609 4.68 13.45 28.11
N LEU A 610 4.29 12.19 28.11
CA LEU A 610 2.95 11.74 27.78
C LEU A 610 1.93 12.01 28.91
N SER A 611 2.38 12.16 30.16
CA SER A 611 1.53 12.22 31.35
C SER A 611 0.47 13.33 31.33
N PRO A 612 0.69 14.56 30.80
CA PRO A 612 -0.35 15.56 30.73
C PRO A 612 -1.58 15.12 29.94
N TYR A 613 -1.36 14.39 28.85
CA TYR A 613 -2.45 13.79 28.05
C TYR A 613 -3.19 12.71 28.83
N LEU A 614 -2.46 11.80 29.50
CA LEU A 614 -3.06 10.71 30.28
C LEU A 614 -3.87 11.25 31.46
N VAL A 615 -3.35 12.25 32.18
CA VAL A 615 -4.03 12.90 33.32
C VAL A 615 -5.27 13.64 32.83
N ARG A 616 -5.16 14.43 31.76
CA ARG A 616 -6.32 15.12 31.18
C ARG A 616 -7.44 14.13 30.82
N ASN A 617 -7.12 13.05 30.13
CA ASN A 617 -8.12 12.08 29.73
C ASN A 617 -8.74 11.34 30.93
N LEU A 618 -7.93 11.06 31.95
CA LEU A 618 -8.44 10.46 33.20
C LEU A 618 -9.44 11.40 33.90
N ILE A 619 -9.17 12.69 33.92
CA ILE A 619 -10.05 13.70 34.54
C ILE A 619 -11.34 13.89 33.73
N LEU A 620 -11.24 14.01 32.40
CA LEU A 620 -12.38 14.35 31.55
C LEU A 620 -13.25 13.12 31.18
N PHE A 621 -12.64 11.95 30.98
CA PHE A 621 -13.29 10.75 30.42
C PHE A 621 -13.23 9.53 31.34
N GLY A 622 -12.59 9.64 32.53
CA GLY A 622 -12.44 8.55 33.48
C GLY A 622 -11.47 7.44 32.99
N LYS A 623 -10.79 7.63 31.87
CA LYS A 623 -9.87 6.66 31.25
C LYS A 623 -8.58 7.38 30.82
N PRO A 624 -7.38 6.88 31.18
CA PRO A 624 -6.12 7.57 30.84
C PRO A 624 -5.82 7.53 29.33
N VAL A 625 -6.27 6.48 28.63
CA VAL A 625 -6.21 6.38 27.19
C VAL A 625 -7.63 6.36 26.65
N TYR A 626 -8.03 7.42 25.96
CA TYR A 626 -9.36 7.55 25.39
C TYR A 626 -9.28 8.25 24.05
N SER A 627 -9.97 7.71 23.07
CA SER A 627 -10.21 8.30 21.75
C SER A 627 -11.44 7.67 21.13
N THR A 628 -12.30 8.47 20.53
CA THR A 628 -13.47 7.99 19.76
C THR A 628 -13.08 7.24 18.48
N GLU A 629 -11.86 7.42 17.95
CA GLU A 629 -11.33 6.62 16.83
C GLU A 629 -11.33 5.11 17.14
N SER A 630 -11.29 4.71 18.40
CA SER A 630 -11.39 3.30 18.78
C SER A 630 -12.76 2.70 18.43
N TYR A 631 -13.80 3.52 18.48
CA TYR A 631 -15.16 3.15 18.06
C TYR A 631 -15.28 3.15 16.54
N ASP A 632 -14.63 4.10 15.85
CA ASP A 632 -14.56 4.11 14.38
C ASP A 632 -13.99 2.79 13.85
N ALA A 633 -12.88 2.33 14.42
CA ALA A 633 -12.28 1.04 14.07
C ALA A 633 -13.26 -0.12 14.26
N TRP A 634 -14.01 -0.12 15.37
CA TRP A 634 -15.00 -1.15 15.65
C TRP A 634 -16.17 -1.11 14.66
N VAL A 635 -16.72 0.09 14.38
CA VAL A 635 -17.85 0.25 13.45
C VAL A 635 -17.47 -0.22 12.05
N LEU A 636 -16.31 0.19 11.58
CA LEU A 636 -15.82 -0.14 10.24
C LEU A 636 -15.59 -1.65 10.05
N ASP A 637 -15.16 -2.36 11.10
CA ASP A 637 -15.04 -3.81 11.09
C ASP A 637 -16.38 -4.53 11.19
N TYR A 638 -17.31 -4.00 12.00
CA TYR A 638 -18.65 -4.54 12.19
C TYR A 638 -19.48 -4.54 10.91
N ARG A 639 -19.42 -3.46 10.15
CA ARG A 639 -20.23 -3.28 8.93
C ARG A 639 -19.55 -3.85 7.67
N GLY A 640 -18.34 -4.35 7.80
CA GLY A 640 -17.56 -4.79 6.65
C GLY A 640 -16.99 -3.64 5.83
N VAL A 641 -16.02 -3.94 4.98
CA VAL A 641 -15.32 -2.97 4.13
C VAL A 641 -16.05 -2.88 2.79
N SER A 642 -17.21 -2.22 2.73
CA SER A 642 -17.80 -1.78 1.46
C SER A 642 -17.32 -0.36 1.12
N GLY A 643 -17.48 0.09 -0.13
CA GLY A 643 -17.01 1.39 -0.60
C GLY A 643 -17.45 2.60 0.22
N ASP A 644 -18.56 2.51 0.94
CA ASP A 644 -19.14 3.56 1.80
C ASP A 644 -18.98 3.29 3.32
N ALA A 645 -18.05 2.42 3.70
CA ALA A 645 -17.83 2.06 5.10
C ALA A 645 -17.62 3.28 6.02
N TRP A 646 -17.00 4.34 5.53
CA TRP A 646 -16.83 5.58 6.29
C TRP A 646 -18.16 6.28 6.63
N SER A 647 -19.21 6.11 5.86
CA SER A 647 -20.52 6.65 6.21
C SER A 647 -21.12 5.97 7.46
N GLU A 648 -20.74 4.75 7.74
CA GLU A 648 -21.24 3.98 8.86
C GLU A 648 -20.79 4.53 10.23
N ILE A 649 -19.66 5.23 10.33
CA ILE A 649 -19.23 5.87 11.59
C ILE A 649 -20.11 7.06 11.99
N TYR A 650 -20.91 7.57 11.05
CA TYR A 650 -21.84 8.68 11.27
C TYR A 650 -23.27 8.21 11.56
N ARG A 651 -23.50 6.90 11.73
CA ARG A 651 -24.77 6.38 12.24
C ARG A 651 -24.97 6.81 13.69
N VAL A 652 -26.23 6.82 14.08
CA VAL A 652 -26.61 7.06 15.47
C VAL A 652 -26.41 5.77 16.25
N PHE A 653 -25.49 5.81 17.22
CA PHE A 653 -25.21 4.71 18.15
C PHE A 653 -25.82 4.97 19.53
N ALA A 654 -26.10 6.21 19.86
CA ALA A 654 -26.67 6.60 21.15
C ALA A 654 -28.05 5.94 21.37
N PRO A 655 -28.24 5.15 22.45
CA PRO A 655 -29.52 4.51 22.75
C PRO A 655 -30.68 5.47 22.93
N GLU A 656 -30.42 6.68 23.40
CA GLU A 656 -31.41 7.76 23.62
C GLU A 656 -32.09 8.17 22.30
N TRP A 657 -31.44 7.92 21.17
CA TRP A 657 -31.98 8.16 19.82
C TRP A 657 -32.30 6.85 19.08
N GLY A 658 -32.50 5.74 19.83
CA GLY A 658 -32.82 4.43 19.27
C GLY A 658 -31.62 3.68 18.67
N GLY A 659 -30.41 4.15 18.92
CA GLY A 659 -29.19 3.48 18.48
C GLY A 659 -28.88 2.21 19.26
N PRO A 660 -28.04 1.30 18.72
CA PRO A 660 -27.72 0.00 19.35
C PRO A 660 -26.76 0.11 20.55
N GLY A 661 -26.29 1.30 20.89
CA GLY A 661 -25.24 1.49 21.89
C GLY A 661 -23.84 1.11 21.39
N LEU A 662 -22.84 1.57 22.12
CA LEU A 662 -21.44 1.23 21.86
C LEU A 662 -21.01 0.02 22.73
N PRO A 663 -20.05 -0.77 22.26
CA PRO A 663 -19.48 -1.84 23.07
C PRO A 663 -18.64 -1.27 24.22
N ASP A 664 -18.60 -1.95 25.34
CA ASP A 664 -17.74 -1.59 26.47
C ASP A 664 -16.26 -1.57 26.11
N ARG A 665 -15.86 -2.40 25.14
CA ARG A 665 -14.48 -2.53 24.65
C ARG A 665 -14.45 -2.79 23.16
N SER A 666 -13.62 -2.05 22.44
CA SER A 666 -13.31 -2.27 21.02
C SER A 666 -12.10 -3.19 20.87
N TRP A 667 -12.27 -4.47 21.12
CA TRP A 667 -11.17 -5.44 21.04
C TRP A 667 -11.03 -6.01 19.63
N ILE A 668 -9.78 -6.23 19.22
CA ILE A 668 -9.39 -6.78 17.94
C ILE A 668 -9.97 -8.18 17.65
N LEU A 669 -10.06 -9.03 18.66
CA LEU A 669 -10.59 -10.39 18.53
C LEU A 669 -12.10 -10.49 18.79
N ARG A 670 -12.80 -9.35 18.90
CA ARG A 670 -14.22 -9.32 19.23
C ARG A 670 -15.09 -10.11 18.25
N TRP A 671 -14.73 -10.11 17.00
CA TRP A 671 -15.46 -10.77 15.90
C TRP A 671 -15.02 -12.22 15.66
N GLY A 672 -14.16 -12.76 16.54
CA GLY A 672 -13.59 -14.09 16.42
C GLY A 672 -12.32 -14.13 15.56
N PHE A 673 -11.67 -15.30 15.60
CA PHE A 673 -10.40 -15.53 14.94
C PHE A 673 -10.51 -15.44 13.41
N ASP A 674 -11.59 -15.99 12.84
CA ASP A 674 -11.78 -16.04 11.39
C ASP A 674 -11.94 -14.64 10.79
N ALA A 675 -12.73 -13.77 11.43
CA ALA A 675 -12.89 -12.37 10.99
C ALA A 675 -11.58 -11.61 11.12
N THR A 676 -10.83 -11.79 12.21
CA THR A 676 -9.51 -11.17 12.40
C THR A 676 -8.51 -11.66 11.36
N PHE A 677 -8.52 -12.95 11.03
CA PHE A 677 -7.63 -13.50 10.00
C PHE A 677 -7.98 -13.01 8.60
N THR A 678 -9.25 -12.94 8.26
CA THR A 678 -9.72 -12.36 6.98
C THR A 678 -9.30 -10.91 6.84
N LYS A 679 -9.46 -10.14 7.91
CA LYS A 679 -8.97 -8.74 7.96
C LYS A 679 -7.46 -8.69 7.76
N PHE A 680 -6.70 -9.48 8.48
CA PHE A 680 -5.24 -9.57 8.35
C PHE A 680 -4.82 -9.87 6.91
N GLU A 681 -5.44 -10.86 6.25
CA GLU A 681 -5.15 -11.20 4.85
C GLU A 681 -5.41 -10.02 3.91
N THR A 682 -6.55 -9.35 4.07
CA THR A 682 -6.91 -8.17 3.25
C THR A 682 -5.91 -7.03 3.47
N GLN A 683 -5.57 -6.74 4.72
CA GLN A 683 -4.63 -5.69 5.07
C GLN A 683 -3.19 -6.00 4.59
N VAL A 684 -2.76 -7.27 4.61
CA VAL A 684 -1.46 -7.68 4.05
C VAL A 684 -1.40 -7.40 2.53
N ARG A 685 -2.50 -7.63 1.80
CA ARG A 685 -2.55 -7.31 0.37
C ARG A 685 -2.40 -5.81 0.11
N GLU A 686 -3.09 -4.97 0.90
CA GLU A 686 -2.96 -3.52 0.82
C GLU A 686 -1.53 -3.07 1.14
N LEU A 687 -0.98 -3.53 2.26
CA LEU A 687 0.40 -3.20 2.67
C LEU A 687 1.41 -3.54 1.57
N ARG A 688 1.22 -4.67 0.90
CA ARG A 688 2.07 -5.08 -0.22
C ARG A 688 2.08 -4.03 -1.34
N ALA A 689 0.92 -3.44 -1.66
CA ALA A 689 0.84 -2.43 -2.72
C ALA A 689 1.66 -1.17 -2.40
N TYR A 690 1.84 -0.85 -1.12
CA TYR A 690 2.64 0.30 -0.69
C TYR A 690 4.14 0.00 -0.60
N LEU A 691 4.52 -1.16 -0.07
CA LEU A 691 5.91 -1.46 0.30
C LEU A 691 6.66 -2.30 -0.72
N MET A 692 5.98 -3.24 -1.40
CA MET A 692 6.65 -4.11 -2.36
C MET A 692 6.75 -3.43 -3.72
N PRO A 693 7.87 -3.61 -4.44
CA PRO A 693 8.00 -3.07 -5.79
C PRO A 693 6.94 -3.66 -6.71
N ALA A 694 6.28 -2.83 -7.50
CA ALA A 694 5.43 -3.29 -8.58
C ALA A 694 6.28 -3.89 -9.71
N TRP A 695 5.81 -5.01 -10.27
CA TRP A 695 6.42 -5.63 -11.43
C TRP A 695 5.33 -6.05 -12.42
N PRO A 696 4.85 -5.12 -13.27
CA PRO A 696 3.92 -5.45 -14.34
C PRO A 696 4.54 -6.51 -15.28
N GLY A 697 3.80 -7.57 -15.56
CA GLY A 697 4.32 -8.69 -16.35
C GLY A 697 5.25 -9.65 -15.61
N ALA A 698 5.23 -9.64 -14.27
CA ALA A 698 5.96 -10.63 -13.48
C ALA A 698 5.60 -12.06 -13.91
N PRO A 699 6.59 -12.99 -13.90
CA PRO A 699 6.32 -14.42 -14.10
C PRO A 699 5.18 -14.88 -13.17
N PRO A 700 4.32 -15.82 -13.59
CA PRO A 700 3.13 -16.23 -12.84
C PRO A 700 3.38 -16.54 -11.37
N VAL A 701 4.55 -17.11 -11.04
CA VAL A 701 4.96 -17.43 -9.68
C VAL A 701 5.21 -16.18 -8.83
N LEU A 702 5.78 -15.15 -9.42
CA LEU A 702 6.10 -13.90 -8.75
C LEU A 702 4.96 -12.87 -8.88
N ALA A 703 4.01 -13.09 -9.78
CA ALA A 703 2.87 -12.20 -9.98
C ALA A 703 2.09 -11.97 -8.68
N ALA A 704 1.93 -13.01 -7.86
CA ALA A 704 1.29 -12.88 -6.54
C ALA A 704 2.03 -11.89 -5.61
N LEU A 705 3.35 -11.72 -5.77
CA LEU A 705 4.15 -10.81 -4.96
C LEU A 705 4.29 -9.42 -5.58
N PHE A 706 4.39 -9.32 -6.91
CA PHE A 706 4.78 -8.09 -7.60
C PHE A 706 3.71 -7.48 -8.50
N SER A 707 2.70 -8.24 -8.94
CA SER A 707 1.58 -7.70 -9.71
C SER A 707 0.58 -6.98 -8.81
N HIS A 708 0.70 -5.68 -8.70
CA HIS A 708 -0.20 -4.79 -7.98
C HIS A 708 -0.12 -3.38 -8.57
N ASP A 709 -0.92 -2.46 -8.05
CA ASP A 709 -0.95 -1.09 -8.51
C ASP A 709 0.39 -0.37 -8.23
N ALA A 710 1.10 -0.02 -9.29
CA ALA A 710 2.39 0.67 -9.21
C ALA A 710 2.26 2.09 -8.61
N GLN A 711 1.12 2.74 -8.77
CA GLN A 711 0.86 4.09 -8.23
C GLN A 711 0.80 4.10 -6.70
N LYS A 712 0.55 2.95 -6.08
CA LYS A 712 0.52 2.85 -4.62
C LYS A 712 1.90 2.71 -3.97
N ASN A 713 2.97 2.53 -4.74
CA ASN A 713 4.31 2.46 -4.14
C ASN A 713 4.71 3.79 -3.52
N ILE A 714 4.95 3.80 -2.21
CA ILE A 714 5.25 5.03 -1.45
C ILE A 714 6.59 5.70 -1.81
N LEU A 715 7.48 4.99 -2.52
CA LEU A 715 8.76 5.52 -3.00
C LEU A 715 8.97 5.32 -4.51
N THR A 716 7.90 5.26 -5.31
CA THR A 716 7.90 4.88 -6.73
C THR A 716 8.42 3.44 -6.98
N PRO A 717 8.12 2.80 -8.11
CA PRO A 717 8.57 1.43 -8.37
C PRO A 717 10.08 1.24 -8.33
N LEU A 718 10.84 2.13 -8.98
CA LEU A 718 12.31 2.05 -8.97
C LEU A 718 12.89 2.27 -7.57
N GLY A 719 12.36 3.26 -6.84
CA GLY A 719 12.75 3.53 -5.47
C GLY A 719 12.49 2.33 -4.56
N ALA A 720 11.34 1.68 -4.70
CA ALA A 720 10.99 0.48 -3.94
C ALA A 720 11.93 -0.72 -4.25
N TRP A 721 12.29 -0.93 -5.53
CA TRP A 721 13.26 -1.95 -5.91
C TRP A 721 14.65 -1.70 -5.31
N LEU A 722 15.12 -0.45 -5.36
CA LEU A 722 16.41 -0.08 -4.78
C LEU A 722 16.37 -0.18 -3.24
N ALA A 723 15.28 0.23 -2.60
CA ALA A 723 15.10 0.08 -1.16
C ALA A 723 15.08 -1.38 -0.72
N LEU A 724 14.37 -2.26 -1.44
CA LEU A 724 14.37 -3.70 -1.19
C LEU A 724 15.78 -4.29 -1.33
N THR A 725 16.51 -3.89 -2.38
CA THR A 725 17.91 -4.30 -2.57
C THR A 725 18.77 -3.86 -1.40
N GLY A 726 18.61 -2.62 -0.93
CA GLY A 726 19.31 -2.08 0.25
C GLY A 726 18.95 -2.83 1.52
N PHE A 727 17.70 -3.19 1.70
CA PHE A 727 17.25 -3.99 2.84
C PHE A 727 17.86 -5.39 2.85
N LEU A 728 17.86 -6.09 1.72
CA LEU A 728 18.51 -7.40 1.58
C LEU A 728 20.03 -7.31 1.82
N ALA A 729 20.68 -6.26 1.30
CA ALA A 729 22.09 -5.99 1.58
C ALA A 729 22.33 -5.73 3.08
N ALA A 730 21.45 -4.98 3.75
CA ALA A 730 21.59 -4.72 5.19
C ALA A 730 21.48 -6.00 6.03
N ILE A 731 20.62 -6.94 5.62
CA ILE A 731 20.53 -8.28 6.23
C ILE A 731 21.87 -9.04 6.01
N ALA A 732 22.36 -9.06 4.76
CA ALA A 732 23.60 -9.78 4.42
C ALA A 732 24.82 -9.24 5.20
N TYR A 733 24.90 -7.93 5.40
CA TYR A 733 25.96 -7.29 6.18
C TYR A 733 25.71 -7.23 7.69
N ARG A 734 24.62 -7.82 8.18
CA ARG A 734 24.27 -7.86 9.61
C ARG A 734 24.34 -6.49 10.29
N ARG A 735 23.74 -5.47 9.67
CA ARG A 735 23.75 -4.12 10.21
C ARG A 735 22.95 -4.03 11.51
N ASN A 736 23.56 -3.56 12.59
CA ASN A 736 22.94 -3.49 13.94
C ASN A 736 21.66 -2.64 13.96
N TRP A 737 21.61 -1.56 13.16
CA TRP A 737 20.44 -0.69 13.07
C TRP A 737 19.21 -1.39 12.48
N LEU A 738 19.41 -2.44 11.65
CA LEU A 738 18.30 -3.19 11.07
C LEU A 738 17.46 -3.90 12.14
N GLY A 739 18.11 -4.44 13.17
CA GLY A 739 17.40 -5.04 14.31
C GLY A 739 16.51 -4.03 15.03
N LEU A 740 17.02 -2.83 15.30
CA LEU A 740 16.24 -1.76 15.91
C LEU A 740 15.05 -1.37 15.03
N LEU A 741 15.23 -1.17 13.73
CA LEU A 741 14.15 -0.86 12.82
C LEU A 741 13.09 -1.98 12.79
N ALA A 742 13.53 -3.24 12.66
CA ALA A 742 12.63 -4.39 12.65
C ALA A 742 11.78 -4.45 13.94
N PHE A 743 12.41 -4.32 15.11
CA PHE A 743 11.69 -4.30 16.38
C PHE A 743 10.74 -3.11 16.49
N THR A 744 11.16 -1.92 16.05
CA THR A 744 10.34 -0.70 16.13
C THR A 744 9.09 -0.78 15.26
N TYR A 745 9.22 -1.27 14.03
CA TYR A 745 8.09 -1.31 13.09
C TYR A 745 7.20 -2.55 13.22
N THR A 746 7.68 -3.68 13.75
CA THR A 746 6.88 -4.90 13.86
C THR A 746 5.60 -4.72 14.68
N PRO A 747 5.60 -4.14 15.90
CA PRO A 747 4.36 -3.92 16.65
C PRO A 747 3.39 -2.98 15.92
N TYR A 748 3.91 -1.95 15.26
CA TYR A 748 3.10 -1.04 14.47
C TYR A 748 2.45 -1.74 13.26
N ILE A 749 3.21 -2.54 12.52
CA ILE A 749 2.69 -3.30 11.38
C ILE A 749 1.61 -4.28 11.86
N ILE A 750 1.85 -5.01 12.95
CA ILE A 750 0.85 -5.92 13.53
C ILE A 750 -0.42 -5.15 13.92
N PHE A 751 -0.28 -4.01 14.59
CA PHE A 751 -1.41 -3.15 14.97
C PHE A 751 -2.22 -2.69 13.73
N MET A 752 -1.54 -2.25 12.67
CA MET A 752 -2.20 -1.82 11.42
C MET A 752 -2.91 -2.96 10.71
N LEU A 753 -2.30 -4.16 10.68
CA LEU A 753 -2.86 -5.33 10.01
C LEU A 753 -4.04 -5.96 10.75
N THR A 754 -4.12 -5.79 12.07
CA THR A 754 -5.09 -6.50 12.90
C THR A 754 -6.14 -5.60 13.54
N TYR A 755 -5.78 -4.40 13.98
CA TYR A 755 -6.67 -3.48 14.68
C TYR A 755 -7.16 -2.35 13.80
N TRP A 756 -6.24 -1.62 13.12
CA TRP A 756 -6.56 -0.46 12.30
C TRP A 756 -6.78 -0.86 10.82
N ARG A 757 -6.31 -0.03 9.91
CA ARG A 757 -6.42 -0.21 8.46
C ARG A 757 -5.11 0.15 7.77
N THR A 758 -4.92 -0.36 6.56
CA THR A 758 -3.73 -0.12 5.73
C THR A 758 -4.04 0.61 4.43
N ASN A 759 -5.28 1.03 4.22
CA ASN A 759 -5.79 1.56 2.95
C ASN A 759 -5.37 3.00 2.62
N GLU A 760 -4.62 3.67 3.50
CA GLU A 760 -4.11 5.02 3.26
C GLU A 760 -2.58 5.03 3.29
N GLU A 761 -1.96 5.68 2.29
CA GLU A 761 -0.50 5.79 2.16
C GLU A 761 0.13 6.52 3.35
N ARG A 762 -0.59 7.50 3.95
CA ARG A 762 -0.08 8.31 5.08
C ARG A 762 0.26 7.47 6.31
N TYR A 763 -0.32 6.31 6.49
CA TYR A 763 0.02 5.43 7.59
C TYR A 763 1.46 4.88 7.48
N TRP A 764 2.02 4.85 6.29
CA TRP A 764 3.36 4.31 6.00
C TRP A 764 4.43 5.39 5.82
N VAL A 765 4.07 6.67 5.99
CA VAL A 765 4.98 7.80 5.76
C VAL A 765 6.26 7.72 6.60
N ALA A 766 6.19 7.21 7.83
CA ALA A 766 7.34 7.06 8.71
C ALA A 766 8.40 6.05 8.18
N LEU A 767 8.03 5.18 7.23
CA LEU A 767 8.98 4.26 6.58
C LEU A 767 9.78 4.92 5.45
N ILE A 768 9.22 5.93 4.79
CA ILE A 768 9.79 6.54 3.58
C ILE A 768 11.23 7.03 3.77
N PRO A 769 11.59 7.75 4.86
CA PRO A 769 12.97 8.20 5.07
C PRO A 769 13.97 7.04 5.12
N TRP A 770 13.59 5.91 5.74
CA TRP A 770 14.44 4.73 5.81
C TRP A 770 14.57 4.04 4.46
N LEU A 771 13.47 3.92 3.71
CA LEU A 771 13.48 3.37 2.35
C LEU A 771 14.31 4.25 1.40
N ALA A 772 14.22 5.57 1.53
CA ALA A 772 15.02 6.51 0.75
C ALA A 772 16.52 6.40 1.08
N LEU A 773 16.89 6.24 2.36
CA LEU A 773 18.27 5.99 2.78
C LEU A 773 18.82 4.68 2.22
N LEU A 774 18.01 3.61 2.20
CA LEU A 774 18.38 2.32 1.62
C LEU A 774 18.57 2.42 0.10
N ALA A 775 17.64 3.08 -0.60
CA ALA A 775 17.72 3.30 -2.05
C ALA A 775 18.95 4.15 -2.41
N ALA A 776 19.20 5.24 -1.70
CA ALA A 776 20.34 6.11 -1.88
C ALA A 776 21.66 5.36 -1.63
N TRP A 777 21.72 4.51 -0.60
CA TRP A 777 22.89 3.67 -0.34
C TRP A 777 23.19 2.73 -1.52
N VAL A 778 22.18 2.07 -2.08
CA VAL A 778 22.37 1.18 -3.24
C VAL A 778 22.85 1.95 -4.47
N ILE A 779 22.30 3.13 -4.73
CA ILE A 779 22.70 4.00 -5.85
C ILE A 779 24.20 4.32 -5.74
N TRP A 780 24.66 4.80 -4.60
CA TRP A 780 26.07 5.20 -4.42
C TRP A 780 27.01 4.01 -4.28
N ALA A 781 26.57 2.90 -3.71
CA ALA A 781 27.34 1.66 -3.73
C ALA A 781 27.53 1.14 -5.17
N GLY A 782 26.52 1.26 -6.03
CA GLY A 782 26.62 0.96 -7.46
C GLY A 782 27.65 1.84 -8.17
N TYR A 783 27.60 3.16 -7.93
CA TYR A 783 28.60 4.10 -8.44
C TYR A 783 30.02 3.68 -8.01
N ASP A 784 30.25 3.48 -6.70
CA ASP A 784 31.58 3.16 -6.17
C ASP A 784 32.15 1.87 -6.79
N ARG A 785 31.27 0.92 -7.13
CA ARG A 785 31.67 -0.32 -7.78
C ARG A 785 32.08 -0.12 -9.24
N LEU A 786 31.26 0.62 -10.00
CA LEU A 786 31.60 0.93 -11.38
C LEU A 786 32.87 1.79 -11.46
N ALA A 787 33.04 2.75 -10.54
CA ALA A 787 34.24 3.57 -10.46
C ALA A 787 35.52 2.76 -10.10
N ALA A 788 35.35 1.66 -9.35
CA ALA A 788 36.50 0.80 -8.99
C ALA A 788 36.94 -0.16 -10.12
N VAL A 789 36.10 -0.35 -11.15
CA VAL A 789 36.43 -1.21 -12.30
C VAL A 789 37.26 -0.45 -13.33
N GLY A 790 38.39 -1.01 -13.74
CA GLY A 790 39.21 -0.51 -14.86
C GLY A 790 39.78 0.89 -14.65
N ASP A 791 40.40 1.16 -13.51
CA ASP A 791 41.10 2.41 -13.19
C ASP A 791 40.23 3.66 -13.33
N ARG A 792 39.01 3.62 -12.80
CA ARG A 792 38.00 4.71 -12.85
C ARG A 792 37.44 5.06 -14.25
N ARG A 793 37.73 4.28 -15.24
CA ARG A 793 37.19 4.53 -16.61
C ARG A 793 35.66 4.50 -16.65
N TRP A 794 35.02 3.73 -15.76
CA TRP A 794 33.58 3.59 -15.67
C TRP A 794 32.90 4.56 -14.67
N ALA A 795 33.69 5.39 -13.97
CA ALA A 795 33.15 6.37 -13.03
C ALA A 795 32.09 7.31 -13.66
N PRO A 796 32.31 7.86 -14.88
CA PRO A 796 31.30 8.70 -15.52
C PRO A 796 29.98 7.96 -15.80
N LEU A 797 30.06 6.69 -16.25
CA LEU A 797 28.86 5.88 -16.46
C LEU A 797 28.15 5.59 -15.13
N GLY A 798 28.92 5.28 -14.08
CA GLY A 798 28.38 5.11 -12.73
C GLY A 798 27.64 6.36 -12.23
N LEU A 799 28.19 7.54 -12.46
CA LEU A 799 27.55 8.79 -12.09
C LEU A 799 26.28 9.06 -12.91
N ILE A 800 26.30 8.81 -14.21
CA ILE A 800 25.12 8.95 -15.08
C ILE A 800 24.01 8.01 -14.60
N LEU A 801 24.31 6.76 -14.31
CA LEU A 801 23.34 5.79 -13.82
C LEU A 801 22.79 6.19 -12.44
N ALA A 802 23.65 6.70 -11.55
CA ALA A 802 23.22 7.22 -10.24
C ALA A 802 22.27 8.42 -10.40
N LEU A 803 22.64 9.41 -11.22
CA LEU A 803 21.78 10.56 -11.48
C LEU A 803 20.49 10.17 -12.20
N ALA A 804 20.55 9.28 -13.19
CA ALA A 804 19.37 8.78 -13.88
C ALA A 804 18.40 8.08 -12.91
N ALA A 805 18.90 7.27 -11.98
CA ALA A 805 18.07 6.63 -10.96
C ALA A 805 17.42 7.66 -10.03
N ILE A 806 18.15 8.67 -9.56
CA ILE A 806 17.63 9.75 -8.74
C ILE A 806 16.54 10.53 -9.50
N ILE A 807 16.83 10.95 -10.74
CA ILE A 807 15.89 11.70 -11.58
C ILE A 807 14.63 10.88 -11.84
N THR A 808 14.75 9.59 -12.13
CA THR A 808 13.60 8.71 -12.38
C THR A 808 12.70 8.59 -11.14
N ILE A 809 13.29 8.48 -9.94
CA ILE A 809 12.51 8.41 -8.70
C ILE A 809 11.81 9.75 -8.44
N VAL A 810 12.52 10.87 -8.63
CA VAL A 810 11.95 12.22 -8.46
C VAL A 810 10.82 12.45 -9.47
N ALA A 811 11.06 12.15 -10.75
CA ALA A 811 10.08 12.33 -11.82
C ALA A 811 8.82 11.47 -11.63
N GLY A 812 8.97 10.29 -11.00
CA GLY A 812 7.82 9.43 -10.69
C GLY A 812 6.81 10.04 -9.71
N SER A 813 7.20 11.02 -8.90
CA SER A 813 6.29 11.77 -8.03
C SER A 813 5.78 13.08 -8.66
N GLN A 814 6.42 13.56 -9.72
CA GLN A 814 6.16 14.89 -10.26
C GLN A 814 4.77 15.02 -10.88
N ALA A 815 4.32 14.00 -11.60
CA ALA A 815 2.99 14.01 -12.21
C ALA A 815 1.86 14.11 -11.17
N ASP A 816 1.98 13.37 -10.06
CA ASP A 816 1.01 13.41 -8.97
C ASP A 816 1.02 14.77 -8.24
N ILE A 817 2.22 15.39 -8.11
CA ILE A 817 2.36 16.73 -7.52
C ILE A 817 1.71 17.78 -8.42
N GLU A 818 1.95 17.73 -9.72
CA GLU A 818 1.36 18.65 -10.70
C GLU A 818 -0.16 18.54 -10.74
N ASP A 819 -0.67 17.29 -10.72
CA ASP A 819 -2.10 17.02 -10.65
C ASP A 819 -2.71 17.62 -9.38
N LYS A 820 -2.06 17.39 -8.24
CA LYS A 820 -2.50 17.92 -6.95
C LYS A 820 -2.53 19.45 -6.93
N VAL A 821 -1.48 20.10 -7.40
CA VAL A 821 -1.40 21.58 -7.46
C VAL A 821 -2.46 22.16 -8.37
N ARG A 822 -2.74 21.51 -9.49
CA ARG A 822 -3.71 21.96 -10.48
C ARG A 822 -5.16 21.79 -10.03
N ASN A 823 -5.48 20.61 -9.47
CA ASN A 823 -6.86 20.20 -9.25
C ASN A 823 -7.37 20.53 -7.85
N GLU A 824 -6.48 20.62 -6.84
CA GLU A 824 -6.91 20.84 -5.47
C GLU A 824 -7.70 22.14 -5.24
N PRO A 825 -7.29 23.32 -5.78
CA PRO A 825 -8.08 24.53 -5.63
C PRO A 825 -9.48 24.42 -6.26
N GLN A 826 -9.60 23.64 -7.35
CA GLN A 826 -10.87 23.47 -8.06
C GLN A 826 -11.84 22.53 -7.30
N ILE A 827 -11.33 21.49 -6.64
CA ILE A 827 -12.16 20.54 -5.89
C ILE A 827 -12.94 21.24 -4.78
N TRP A 828 -12.34 22.22 -4.11
CA TRP A 828 -12.91 22.89 -2.93
C TRP A 828 -13.54 24.26 -3.23
N HIS A 829 -13.46 24.73 -4.46
CA HIS A 829 -13.93 26.06 -4.84
C HIS A 829 -15.43 26.25 -4.53
N GLN A 830 -16.27 25.27 -4.80
CA GLN A 830 -17.70 25.37 -4.57
C GLN A 830 -18.07 25.33 -3.08
N ASP A 831 -17.37 24.50 -2.31
CA ASP A 831 -17.54 24.42 -0.85
C ASP A 831 -17.11 25.73 -0.18
N LEU A 832 -15.99 26.31 -0.60
CA LEU A 832 -15.50 27.58 -0.08
C LEU A 832 -16.49 28.72 -0.37
N ALA A 833 -17.05 28.78 -1.60
CA ALA A 833 -18.09 29.76 -1.94
C ALA A 833 -19.35 29.63 -1.09
N ALA A 834 -19.76 28.38 -0.77
CA ALA A 834 -20.86 28.13 0.14
C ALA A 834 -20.56 28.60 1.57
N TYR A 835 -19.32 28.39 2.05
CA TYR A 835 -18.89 28.88 3.37
C TYR A 835 -18.83 30.40 3.44
N GLU A 836 -18.37 31.08 2.38
CA GLU A 836 -18.42 32.54 2.26
C GLU A 836 -19.86 33.06 2.31
N TRP A 837 -20.78 32.39 1.59
CA TRP A 837 -22.19 32.74 1.63
C TRP A 837 -22.76 32.60 3.05
N LEU A 838 -22.49 31.49 3.75
CA LEU A 838 -22.91 31.27 5.14
C LEU A 838 -22.39 32.39 6.05
N GLN A 839 -21.12 32.74 5.90
CA GLN A 839 -20.49 33.78 6.70
C GLN A 839 -21.15 35.15 6.52
N ALA A 840 -21.58 35.46 5.29
CA ALA A 840 -22.21 36.74 4.95
C ALA A 840 -23.71 36.79 5.30
N ASN A 841 -24.44 35.66 5.26
CA ASN A 841 -25.90 35.64 5.28
C ASN A 841 -26.52 34.96 6.51
N THR A 842 -25.71 34.42 7.44
CA THR A 842 -26.24 33.78 8.64
C THR A 842 -25.68 34.43 9.91
N PRO A 843 -26.42 34.41 11.04
CA PRO A 843 -25.90 34.88 12.34
C PRO A 843 -24.64 34.16 12.80
N PRO A 844 -23.74 34.74 13.56
CA PRO A 844 -22.51 34.09 14.06
C PRO A 844 -22.77 32.86 14.94
N ASP A 845 -23.90 32.82 15.62
CA ASP A 845 -24.36 31.74 16.49
C ASP A 845 -25.25 30.69 15.79
N ALA A 846 -25.51 30.85 14.47
CA ALA A 846 -26.28 29.91 13.69
C ALA A 846 -25.64 28.53 13.69
N VAL A 847 -26.42 27.50 14.01
CA VAL A 847 -25.95 26.11 13.98
C VAL A 847 -26.18 25.52 12.61
N ILE A 848 -25.12 24.95 12.06
CA ILE A 848 -25.11 24.39 10.68
C ILE A 848 -25.04 22.87 10.73
N MET A 849 -26.00 22.18 10.10
CA MET A 849 -25.93 20.74 9.91
C MET A 849 -25.28 20.43 8.55
N THR A 850 -24.24 19.59 8.53
CA THR A 850 -23.37 19.34 7.36
C THR A 850 -22.64 18.01 7.47
N ARG A 851 -22.14 17.48 6.35
CA ARG A 851 -21.22 16.31 6.36
C ARG A 851 -19.77 16.68 6.67
N LEU A 852 -19.44 17.95 6.72
CA LEU A 852 -18.09 18.46 6.97
C LEU A 852 -18.09 19.49 8.15
N PRO A 853 -18.56 19.11 9.36
CA PRO A 853 -18.76 20.07 10.46
C PRO A 853 -17.46 20.77 10.90
N TRP A 854 -16.32 20.07 10.84
CA TRP A 854 -15.00 20.66 11.12
C TRP A 854 -14.60 21.72 10.10
N GLN A 855 -14.91 21.55 8.80
CA GLN A 855 -14.60 22.53 7.76
C GLN A 855 -15.52 23.76 7.85
N VAL A 856 -16.83 23.54 8.00
CA VAL A 856 -17.79 24.62 8.24
C VAL A 856 -17.38 25.43 9.45
N ASN A 857 -17.09 24.80 10.59
CA ASN A 857 -16.65 25.52 11.78
C ASN A 857 -15.31 26.24 11.57
N TRP A 858 -14.36 25.63 10.84
CA TRP A 858 -13.09 26.33 10.56
C TRP A 858 -13.29 27.59 9.71
N HIS A 859 -14.02 27.47 8.59
CA HIS A 859 -14.16 28.56 7.63
C HIS A 859 -15.18 29.62 8.06
N THR A 860 -16.27 29.23 8.73
CA THR A 860 -17.36 30.15 9.05
C THR A 860 -17.39 30.60 10.51
N GLU A 861 -16.68 29.92 11.37
CA GLU A 861 -16.72 30.04 12.85
C GLU A 861 -18.09 29.70 13.47
N ARG A 862 -19.05 29.16 12.70
CA ARG A 862 -20.36 28.76 13.21
C ARG A 862 -20.27 27.37 13.85
N PRO A 863 -20.99 27.12 14.94
CA PRO A 863 -21.15 25.77 15.47
C PRO A 863 -21.74 24.83 14.40
N ALA A 864 -21.29 23.58 14.39
CA ALA A 864 -21.73 22.67 13.37
C ALA A 864 -22.10 21.27 13.91
N VAL A 865 -22.98 20.58 13.23
CA VAL A 865 -23.45 19.23 13.55
C VAL A 865 -23.33 18.35 12.31
N MET A 866 -22.81 17.14 12.47
CA MET A 866 -22.77 16.14 11.42
C MET A 866 -24.18 15.76 10.96
N ILE A 867 -24.39 15.61 9.66
CA ILE A 867 -25.58 14.93 9.13
C ILE A 867 -25.47 13.45 9.49
N PRO A 868 -26.40 12.86 10.27
CA PRO A 868 -26.35 11.44 10.60
C PRO A 868 -26.54 10.55 9.36
N ASN A 869 -25.92 9.38 9.33
CA ASN A 869 -26.16 8.40 8.29
C ASN A 869 -27.44 7.61 8.63
N THR A 870 -28.57 8.11 8.19
CA THR A 870 -29.92 7.53 8.41
C THR A 870 -30.78 7.69 7.17
N ASP A 871 -31.75 6.79 6.99
CA ASP A 871 -32.85 6.90 6.03
C ASP A 871 -34.14 7.43 6.71
N ASP A 872 -34.10 7.66 8.03
CA ASP A 872 -35.18 8.21 8.82
C ASP A 872 -35.08 9.75 8.87
N ARG A 873 -36.01 10.40 8.17
CA ARG A 873 -36.13 11.86 8.13
C ARG A 873 -36.46 12.46 9.50
N GLU A 874 -37.32 11.80 10.29
CA GLU A 874 -37.73 12.31 11.59
C GLU A 874 -36.55 12.29 12.58
N LEU A 875 -35.73 11.24 12.57
CA LEU A 875 -34.49 11.17 13.35
C LEU A 875 -33.51 12.28 12.96
N LEU A 876 -33.35 12.57 11.66
CA LEU A 876 -32.51 13.69 11.20
C LEU A 876 -33.03 15.01 11.75
N LEU A 877 -34.33 15.29 11.66
CA LEU A 877 -34.94 16.51 12.18
C LEU A 877 -34.92 16.58 13.72
N GLN A 878 -35.08 15.44 14.41
CA GLN A 878 -34.95 15.37 15.89
C GLN A 878 -33.54 15.77 16.33
N ILE A 879 -32.50 15.28 15.64
CA ILE A 879 -31.11 15.67 15.93
C ILE A 879 -30.88 17.13 15.59
N ALA A 880 -31.42 17.63 14.47
CA ALA A 880 -31.34 19.04 14.12
C ALA A 880 -31.95 19.93 15.21
N ARG A 881 -33.17 19.60 15.71
CA ARG A 881 -33.86 20.31 16.80
C ARG A 881 -33.08 20.23 18.11
N HIS A 882 -32.53 19.06 18.47
CA HIS A 882 -31.78 18.89 19.71
C HIS A 882 -30.56 19.83 19.79
N TYR A 883 -29.84 20.00 18.67
CA TYR A 883 -28.68 20.89 18.61
C TYR A 883 -29.00 22.30 18.13
N GLY A 884 -30.27 22.61 17.81
CA GLY A 884 -30.69 23.91 17.31
C GLY A 884 -30.17 24.23 15.91
N ALA A 885 -30.00 23.22 15.06
CA ALA A 885 -29.53 23.42 13.70
C ALA A 885 -30.60 24.12 12.84
N GLN A 886 -30.23 25.25 12.24
CA GLN A 886 -31.11 26.11 11.46
C GLN A 886 -30.88 25.94 9.95
N TYR A 887 -29.69 25.53 9.56
CA TYR A 887 -29.28 25.40 8.16
C TYR A 887 -28.70 24.01 7.89
N LEU A 888 -29.09 23.47 6.74
CA LEU A 888 -28.54 22.23 6.19
C LEU A 888 -27.63 22.59 5.02
N VAL A 889 -26.37 22.17 5.08
CA VAL A 889 -25.40 22.38 4.00
C VAL A 889 -25.02 21.06 3.39
N LEU A 890 -25.24 20.95 2.09
CA LEU A 890 -24.87 19.81 1.27
C LEU A 890 -23.71 20.25 0.37
N GLU A 891 -22.50 20.10 0.91
CA GLU A 891 -21.26 20.32 0.19
C GLU A 891 -21.03 19.14 -0.77
N ASN A 892 -19.90 19.07 -1.37
CA ASN A 892 -19.45 18.02 -2.27
C ASN A 892 -20.29 16.73 -2.17
N GLN A 893 -21.15 16.49 -3.17
CA GLN A 893 -22.09 15.35 -3.23
C GLN A 893 -21.44 14.00 -2.98
N MET A 894 -20.13 13.86 -3.28
CA MET A 894 -19.37 12.65 -2.99
C MET A 894 -19.23 12.35 -1.48
N ARG A 895 -19.51 13.30 -0.60
CA ARG A 895 -19.48 13.15 0.86
C ARG A 895 -20.84 12.76 1.44
N VAL A 896 -21.93 13.08 0.77
CA VAL A 896 -23.29 12.72 1.19
C VAL A 896 -23.64 11.37 0.57
N LYS A 897 -23.23 10.30 1.22
CA LYS A 897 -23.38 8.90 0.77
C LYS A 897 -24.06 8.05 1.84
N GLY A 898 -24.35 6.80 1.48
CA GLY A 898 -25.00 5.84 2.35
C GLY A 898 -26.52 6.06 2.40
N ASP A 899 -27.13 5.74 3.53
CA ASP A 899 -28.58 5.84 3.71
C ASP A 899 -29.07 7.29 3.59
N VAL A 900 -28.33 8.22 4.20
CA VAL A 900 -28.65 9.65 4.13
C VAL A 900 -28.47 10.22 2.72
N GLY A 901 -27.59 9.66 1.91
CA GLY A 901 -27.46 10.08 0.51
C GLY A 901 -28.73 9.79 -0.31
N ARG A 902 -29.44 8.70 0.01
CA ARG A 902 -30.73 8.39 -0.58
C ARG A 902 -31.83 9.32 -0.05
N LEU A 903 -31.84 9.56 1.26
CA LEU A 903 -32.81 10.44 1.90
C LEU A 903 -32.74 11.86 1.34
N LEU A 904 -31.53 12.39 1.14
CA LEU A 904 -31.30 13.77 0.72
C LEU A 904 -31.11 13.92 -0.80
N ALA A 905 -31.28 12.83 -1.59
CA ALA A 905 -31.12 12.89 -3.04
C ALA A 905 -31.96 13.96 -3.72
N PRO A 906 -33.27 14.20 -3.35
CA PRO A 906 -34.06 15.27 -3.96
C PRO A 906 -33.48 16.67 -3.70
N LEU A 907 -32.82 16.89 -2.57
CA LEU A 907 -32.16 18.17 -2.21
C LEU A 907 -30.86 18.40 -2.99
N MET A 908 -30.29 17.37 -3.60
CA MET A 908 -29.04 17.44 -4.36
C MET A 908 -29.28 17.46 -5.89
N ASP A 909 -30.51 17.65 -6.34
CA ASP A 909 -30.80 17.72 -7.75
C ASP A 909 -30.19 18.98 -8.39
N HIS A 910 -29.59 18.83 -9.57
CA HIS A 910 -28.94 19.92 -10.31
C HIS A 910 -29.91 21.02 -10.74
N ASP A 911 -31.20 20.69 -10.92
CA ASP A 911 -32.22 21.63 -11.35
C ASP A 911 -32.77 22.49 -10.20
N ASN A 912 -32.36 22.20 -8.95
CA ASN A 912 -32.82 22.97 -7.80
C ASN A 912 -32.30 24.42 -7.85
N GLN A 913 -33.19 25.38 -7.61
CA GLN A 913 -32.91 26.81 -7.64
C GLN A 913 -33.27 27.47 -6.30
N PRO A 914 -32.55 28.53 -5.86
CA PRO A 914 -32.89 29.28 -4.67
C PRO A 914 -34.36 29.77 -4.68
N GLY A 915 -35.00 29.64 -3.51
CA GLY A 915 -36.46 29.91 -3.33
C GLY A 915 -37.34 28.69 -3.46
N MET A 916 -36.89 27.53 -3.95
CA MET A 916 -37.67 26.28 -3.97
C MET A 916 -37.77 25.70 -2.54
N ILE A 917 -38.92 25.11 -2.24
CA ILE A 917 -39.18 24.30 -1.04
C ILE A 917 -39.25 22.83 -1.48
N ILE A 918 -38.32 22.01 -1.01
CA ILE A 918 -38.19 20.59 -1.36
C ILE A 918 -38.27 19.79 -0.08
N ASP A 919 -39.21 18.92 0.06
CA ASP A 919 -39.44 18.14 1.28
C ASP A 919 -39.51 19.02 2.56
N GLY A 920 -40.00 20.23 2.46
CA GLY A 920 -40.09 21.19 3.55
C GLY A 920 -38.81 22.01 3.81
N PHE A 921 -37.70 21.72 3.12
CA PHE A 921 -36.45 22.49 3.20
C PHE A 921 -36.48 23.63 2.16
N GLU A 922 -36.29 24.87 2.57
CA GLU A 922 -36.20 26.02 1.69
C GLU A 922 -34.78 26.20 1.18
N LEU A 923 -34.56 26.13 -0.14
CA LEU A 923 -33.25 26.34 -0.76
C LEU A 923 -32.89 27.83 -0.77
N LEU A 924 -31.85 28.20 -0.05
CA LEU A 924 -31.37 29.58 0.08
C LEU A 924 -30.23 29.91 -0.88
N TYR A 925 -29.37 28.92 -1.15
CA TYR A 925 -28.21 29.09 -1.99
C TYR A 925 -27.88 27.81 -2.75
N ALA A 926 -27.48 27.96 -4.00
CA ALA A 926 -26.92 26.91 -4.82
C ALA A 926 -25.71 27.45 -5.59
N SER A 927 -24.59 26.78 -5.53
CA SER A 927 -23.40 27.22 -6.25
C SER A 927 -23.57 27.11 -7.77
N PRO A 928 -22.90 27.97 -8.57
CA PRO A 928 -23.13 28.09 -10.01
C PRO A 928 -22.52 26.97 -10.87
N ALA A 929 -21.72 26.08 -10.34
CA ALA A 929 -20.97 25.11 -11.14
C ALA A 929 -21.86 23.92 -11.57
N PRO A 930 -21.69 23.38 -12.81
CA PRO A 930 -22.53 22.30 -13.33
C PRO A 930 -22.25 20.94 -12.66
N ASP A 931 -21.01 20.62 -12.29
CA ASP A 931 -20.62 19.26 -11.93
C ASP A 931 -20.69 18.92 -10.44
N PHE A 932 -20.40 19.86 -9.56
CA PHE A 932 -20.45 19.67 -8.09
C PHE A 932 -21.02 20.91 -7.44
N ARG A 933 -22.36 20.96 -7.26
CA ARG A 933 -23.01 22.09 -6.63
C ARG A 933 -23.06 21.91 -5.12
N ALA A 934 -22.72 22.95 -4.39
CA ALA A 934 -23.01 23.08 -2.96
C ALA A 934 -24.39 23.74 -2.79
N PHE A 935 -25.21 23.21 -1.87
CA PHE A 935 -26.54 23.71 -1.57
C PHE A 935 -26.65 24.07 -0.10
N ILE A 936 -27.39 25.16 0.17
CA ILE A 936 -27.70 25.59 1.55
C ILE A 936 -29.21 25.71 1.66
N TYR A 937 -29.77 24.94 2.58
CA TYR A 937 -31.18 24.93 2.90
C TYR A 937 -31.45 25.49 4.30
N ARG A 938 -32.62 26.09 4.48
CA ARG A 938 -33.22 26.31 5.80
C ARG A 938 -33.90 25.02 6.24
N ILE A 939 -33.66 24.59 7.47
CA ILE A 939 -34.29 23.43 8.08
C ILE A 939 -35.69 23.84 8.52
N PRO A 940 -36.76 23.03 8.30
CA PRO A 940 -38.10 23.36 8.72
C PRO A 940 -38.23 23.43 10.26
N ASP A 941 -38.96 24.39 10.76
CA ASP A 941 -39.17 24.61 12.21
C ASP A 941 -40.06 23.54 12.86
N SER A 942 -40.77 22.70 12.09
CA SER A 942 -41.73 21.69 12.57
C SER A 942 -41.57 20.32 11.91
#